data_80896f7dc4888445d70280544a28a4ea
#
_entry.id   80896f7dc4888445d70280544a28a4ea
#
_cell.length_a   1.000
_cell.length_b   1.000
_cell.length_c   1.000
_cell.angle_alpha   90.00
_cell.angle_beta   90.00
_cell.angle_gamma   90.00
#
_symmetry.space_group_name_H-M   'P 1'
#
loop_
_entity.id
_entity.type
_entity.pdbx_description
1 polymer ?
#
loop_
_entity_poly.entity_id
_entity_poly.type
_entity_poly.pdbx_seq_one_letter_code
_entity_poly.pdbx_strand_id
1 'polypeptide(L)'
;MTDPLPPTLDRYETDVVLTDGGTVHVRPIRPDDAERLVTFFTGLSRETIYYRFFSPKRELSETEVRYFTVLDYLDRFALIALLDHEIVGVARYDRLDPGDIAEVAFVIDDGQQGRGLGSVLLEHLAQAGHDASIVRFTASVLPDNGRMLRVFRDAGWKVTRRFEDGVIQVDFPIAHTADTLAVMDARERWAEARSIERILAPDSVAVIGASDRSGSVGNAVFTNITTGGFAGAVHPVNLDADTIGGRPSYRRITDIEGTVDLAVIAVPAAAVPGVVAECAEKDVKGVVILSAGFGEVSAEGSALEALALETARTHGMRMVGPNGIGVLNTAVGLNATFIPGRPHPGRVAFQSQSGGLGIALIDWSNQLELGISSFVSVGNKADISGNDLLQYWEQDDGTDVILMYLESFGNPRKFARIARRVSQHKPIVAVKSGRSSAGSRAAASHTAATATSDDVVSALFRQAGVTRVTTLEELLDTAHVLASQPLPAGNHVAIIGNSGGPGILAADACEGAGLEVARLSAGTASQIRALLGPNAAVANPIDMVASATADQYEAVLRLVLQDGQIDSVIVIYTPPMVTAPEPVAEAVARAAAGSTKAVVANFLASRQAPDALLGRDGGRRIPSFPSPEPAAMALGRLTEYAAWRRRDPGTVPALDGIDRDRARAIVEEALATGGAEVPDAPEPSGRHLGRPTPSVTEPARQLSRRATEELLAAYGITTTIATDRVRADDVAIDTVVGVVQDPAFGPLVMFGIGDVPTELVADRAFRILPLTDVDATELVQSLRASPLLFGYEGAPEVRTDLLEDLLLRVAALAEDLPAVAELDLNPVRVSPAGVVTLAATIGVRRVAPGRPTLIRSLD
;
A
#
# COMPACT_ATOMS: atom_id res chain seq x y z
N MET A 1 37.50 -5.02 -24.05
CA MET A 1 36.57 -5.93 -23.44
C MET A 1 36.55 -5.54 -21.97
N THR A 2 35.52 -4.82 -21.54
CA THR A 2 35.33 -4.46 -20.12
C THR A 2 34.82 -5.71 -19.42
N ASP A 3 35.42 -6.09 -18.31
CA ASP A 3 34.87 -7.16 -17.46
C ASP A 3 33.45 -6.83 -17.05
N PRO A 4 32.53 -7.80 -17.08
CA PRO A 4 31.17 -7.57 -16.62
C PRO A 4 31.22 -7.10 -15.17
N LEU A 5 30.40 -6.08 -14.86
CA LEU A 5 30.26 -5.56 -13.50
C LEU A 5 29.84 -6.68 -12.53
N PRO A 6 30.29 -6.63 -11.26
CA PRO A 6 29.81 -7.57 -10.27
C PRO A 6 28.26 -7.54 -10.22
N PRO A 7 27.58 -8.70 -10.25
CA PRO A 7 26.09 -8.78 -10.23
C PRO A 7 25.46 -8.09 -9.01
N THR A 8 26.28 -7.76 -8.01
CA THR A 8 25.84 -7.06 -6.79
C THR A 8 25.57 -5.57 -6.98
N LEU A 9 25.94 -4.96 -8.12
CA LEU A 9 25.75 -3.52 -8.36
C LEU A 9 24.36 -3.18 -8.91
N ASP A 10 23.71 -4.11 -9.60
CA ASP A 10 22.37 -3.90 -10.16
C ASP A 10 21.31 -3.57 -9.08
N ARG A 11 21.57 -3.94 -7.82
CA ARG A 11 20.68 -3.62 -6.70
C ARG A 11 20.60 -2.13 -6.37
N TYR A 12 21.54 -1.32 -6.83
CA TYR A 12 21.56 0.14 -6.70
C TYR A 12 21.03 0.86 -7.94
N GLU A 13 20.64 0.11 -8.95
CA GLU A 13 20.04 0.63 -10.18
C GLU A 13 18.52 0.71 -10.05
N THR A 14 17.96 1.92 -10.19
CA THR A 14 16.53 2.15 -9.94
C THR A 14 16.04 3.46 -10.54
N ASP A 15 14.75 3.51 -10.86
CA ASP A 15 14.05 4.75 -11.17
C ASP A 15 13.46 5.36 -9.90
N VAL A 16 13.56 6.67 -9.75
CA VAL A 16 13.04 7.42 -8.59
C VAL A 16 12.22 8.62 -9.01
N VAL A 17 11.21 8.95 -8.21
CA VAL A 17 10.44 10.18 -8.37
C VAL A 17 11.10 11.32 -7.59
N LEU A 18 11.25 12.46 -8.25
CA LEU A 18 11.76 13.70 -7.67
C LEU A 18 10.64 14.53 -7.05
N THR A 19 10.99 15.55 -6.28
CA THR A 19 10.02 16.41 -5.56
C THR A 19 9.06 17.19 -6.47
N ASP A 20 9.40 17.35 -7.74
CA ASP A 20 8.53 17.95 -8.74
C ASP A 20 7.60 16.93 -9.44
N GLY A 21 7.72 15.64 -9.09
CA GLY A 21 6.93 14.53 -9.63
C GLY A 21 7.48 13.92 -10.92
N GLY A 22 8.60 14.40 -11.46
CA GLY A 22 9.31 13.77 -12.59
C GLY A 22 10.18 12.60 -12.13
N THR A 23 10.56 11.72 -13.05
CA THR A 23 11.42 10.56 -12.76
C THR A 23 12.86 10.82 -13.19
N VAL A 24 13.81 10.12 -12.55
CA VAL A 24 15.20 9.98 -13.00
C VAL A 24 15.67 8.55 -12.77
N HIS A 25 16.57 8.09 -13.61
CA HIS A 25 17.23 6.81 -13.46
C HIS A 25 18.53 6.97 -12.65
N VAL A 26 18.67 6.26 -11.54
CA VAL A 26 19.87 6.29 -10.67
C VAL A 26 20.57 4.93 -10.75
N ARG A 27 21.86 4.96 -10.99
CA ARG A 27 22.71 3.74 -11.01
C ARG A 27 24.16 4.03 -10.66
N PRO A 28 24.94 3.00 -10.31
CA PRO A 28 26.39 3.16 -10.20
C PRO A 28 27.02 3.63 -11.52
N ILE A 29 28.01 4.51 -11.42
CA ILE A 29 28.80 4.94 -12.58
C ILE A 29 29.61 3.78 -13.13
N ARG A 30 29.80 3.74 -14.44
CA ARG A 30 30.51 2.67 -15.15
C ARG A 30 31.67 3.26 -15.98
N PRO A 31 32.71 2.47 -16.35
CA PRO A 31 33.80 2.96 -17.17
C PRO A 31 33.39 3.53 -18.53
N ASP A 32 32.30 3.03 -19.10
CA ASP A 32 31.72 3.50 -20.37
C ASP A 32 30.95 4.82 -20.26
N ASP A 33 30.75 5.35 -19.06
CA ASP A 33 30.19 6.69 -18.84
C ASP A 33 31.21 7.82 -18.99
N ALA A 34 32.45 7.52 -19.34
CA ALA A 34 33.53 8.52 -19.44
C ALA A 34 33.16 9.71 -20.34
N GLU A 35 32.59 9.47 -21.53
CA GLU A 35 32.18 10.52 -22.47
C GLU A 35 31.01 11.34 -21.92
N ARG A 36 30.00 10.68 -21.31
CA ARG A 36 28.87 11.35 -20.66
C ARG A 36 29.34 12.23 -19.50
N LEU A 37 30.31 11.77 -18.72
CA LEU A 37 30.86 12.54 -17.61
C LEU A 37 31.59 13.81 -18.10
N VAL A 38 32.31 13.74 -19.21
CA VAL A 38 32.97 14.91 -19.81
C VAL A 38 31.91 15.88 -20.33
N THR A 39 30.86 15.40 -21.02
CA THR A 39 29.74 16.21 -21.51
C THR A 39 29.06 16.91 -20.37
N PHE A 40 28.69 16.18 -19.32
CA PHE A 40 28.09 16.72 -18.10
C PHE A 40 28.95 17.84 -17.48
N PHE A 41 30.25 17.57 -17.30
CA PHE A 41 31.17 18.57 -16.71
C PHE A 41 31.23 19.85 -17.53
N THR A 42 31.29 19.75 -18.86
CA THR A 42 31.36 20.92 -19.75
C THR A 42 30.06 21.75 -19.78
N GLY A 43 28.93 21.13 -19.44
CA GLY A 43 27.62 21.78 -19.32
C GLY A 43 27.43 22.58 -18.03
N LEU A 44 28.24 22.33 -17.00
CA LEU A 44 28.11 22.97 -15.69
C LEU A 44 28.52 24.45 -15.69
N SER A 45 27.84 25.27 -14.90
CA SER A 45 28.25 26.64 -14.64
C SER A 45 29.58 26.71 -13.92
N ARG A 46 30.29 27.86 -14.08
CA ARG A 46 31.54 28.13 -13.35
C ARG A 46 31.34 28.11 -11.84
N GLU A 47 30.19 28.50 -11.36
CA GLU A 47 29.83 28.51 -9.94
C GLU A 47 29.71 27.07 -9.41
N THR A 48 28.99 26.19 -10.12
CA THR A 48 28.82 24.79 -9.76
C THR A 48 30.17 24.05 -9.77
N ILE A 49 31.02 24.30 -10.78
CA ILE A 49 32.38 23.75 -10.82
C ILE A 49 33.20 24.25 -9.62
N TYR A 50 33.13 25.52 -9.28
CA TYR A 50 33.85 26.08 -8.13
C TYR A 50 33.39 25.49 -6.80
N TYR A 51 32.08 25.32 -6.62
CA TYR A 51 31.53 24.67 -5.41
C TYR A 51 31.97 23.21 -5.28
N ARG A 52 32.27 22.53 -6.38
CA ARG A 52 32.66 21.12 -6.36
C ARG A 52 34.18 20.93 -6.17
N PHE A 53 35.00 21.75 -6.83
CA PHE A 53 36.45 21.57 -6.90
C PHE A 53 37.26 22.60 -6.10
N PHE A 54 36.61 23.58 -5.50
CA PHE A 54 37.21 24.69 -4.75
C PHE A 54 38.24 25.51 -5.56
N SER A 55 38.24 25.32 -6.85
CA SER A 55 39.14 25.97 -7.82
C SER A 55 38.46 26.12 -9.18
N PRO A 56 38.80 27.15 -9.97
CA PRO A 56 38.34 27.27 -11.34
C PRO A 56 38.93 26.16 -12.19
N LYS A 57 38.10 25.27 -12.72
CA LYS A 57 38.52 24.15 -13.56
C LYS A 57 37.80 24.26 -14.92
N ARG A 58 38.55 24.12 -16.02
CA ARG A 58 38.02 24.26 -17.37
C ARG A 58 37.64 22.92 -18.01
N GLU A 59 38.35 21.85 -17.68
CA GLU A 59 38.21 20.52 -18.24
C GLU A 59 38.66 19.46 -17.23
N LEU A 60 38.17 18.24 -17.38
CA LEU A 60 38.67 17.07 -16.68
C LEU A 60 39.83 16.46 -17.48
N SER A 61 40.92 16.18 -16.85
CA SER A 61 42.04 15.41 -17.47
C SER A 61 41.65 13.94 -17.67
N GLU A 62 42.27 13.25 -18.61
CA GLU A 62 42.05 11.81 -18.84
C GLU A 62 42.26 10.97 -17.55
N THR A 63 43.24 11.35 -16.73
CA THR A 63 43.51 10.71 -15.44
C THR A 63 42.34 10.91 -14.46
N GLU A 64 41.74 12.09 -14.42
CA GLU A 64 40.59 12.36 -13.55
C GLU A 64 39.33 11.66 -14.05
N VAL A 65 39.07 11.68 -15.36
CA VAL A 65 37.94 10.92 -15.95
C VAL A 65 38.05 9.45 -15.58
N ARG A 66 39.25 8.84 -15.74
CA ARG A 66 39.49 7.46 -15.34
C ARG A 66 39.34 7.27 -13.84
N TYR A 67 39.82 8.20 -13.01
CA TYR A 67 39.65 8.17 -11.55
C TYR A 67 38.18 8.22 -11.13
N PHE A 68 37.35 8.96 -11.83
CA PHE A 68 35.94 9.10 -11.51
C PHE A 68 35.04 7.97 -12.05
N THR A 69 35.46 7.25 -13.11
CA THR A 69 34.64 6.22 -13.75
C THR A 69 35.07 4.79 -13.49
N VAL A 70 36.36 4.57 -13.14
CA VAL A 70 36.91 3.23 -12.83
C VAL A 70 37.03 3.08 -11.31
N LEU A 71 36.08 2.37 -10.69
CA LEU A 71 35.93 2.24 -9.26
C LEU A 71 36.04 0.78 -8.82
N ASP A 72 36.41 0.55 -7.56
CA ASP A 72 36.35 -0.75 -6.90
C ASP A 72 34.96 -1.07 -6.35
N TYR A 73 34.09 -0.06 -6.25
CA TYR A 73 32.71 -0.12 -5.73
C TYR A 73 32.60 -0.55 -4.24
N LEU A 74 33.70 -0.47 -3.50
CA LEU A 74 33.76 -0.79 -2.09
C LEU A 74 34.34 0.39 -1.28
N ASP A 75 35.60 0.77 -1.55
CA ASP A 75 36.23 1.92 -0.91
C ASP A 75 35.95 3.22 -1.68
N ARG A 76 35.64 3.07 -2.96
CA ARG A 76 35.28 4.18 -3.85
C ARG A 76 34.01 3.79 -4.60
N PHE A 77 32.94 4.53 -4.37
CA PHE A 77 31.63 4.29 -4.96
C PHE A 77 31.05 5.59 -5.51
N ALA A 78 30.41 5.54 -6.66
CA ALA A 78 29.70 6.70 -7.20
C ALA A 78 28.40 6.30 -7.87
N LEU A 79 27.38 7.12 -7.68
CA LEU A 79 26.07 7.07 -8.32
C LEU A 79 25.96 8.20 -9.34
N ILE A 80 25.34 7.91 -10.46
CA ILE A 80 24.89 8.90 -11.43
C ILE A 80 23.38 8.89 -11.51
N ALA A 81 22.80 10.06 -11.76
CA ALA A 81 21.43 10.22 -12.14
C ALA A 81 21.34 10.57 -13.62
N LEU A 82 20.49 9.87 -14.34
CA LEU A 82 20.30 10.00 -15.78
C LEU A 82 18.90 10.53 -16.07
N LEU A 83 18.83 11.50 -16.99
CA LEU A 83 17.60 11.97 -17.62
C LEU A 83 17.93 12.10 -19.13
N ASP A 84 17.07 11.61 -20.00
CA ASP A 84 17.31 11.56 -21.45
C ASP A 84 18.66 10.90 -21.83
N HIS A 85 19.04 9.85 -21.08
CA HIS A 85 20.33 9.16 -21.18
C HIS A 85 21.58 9.99 -20.82
N GLU A 86 21.40 11.26 -20.46
CA GLU A 86 22.50 12.16 -20.08
C GLU A 86 22.64 12.24 -18.57
N ILE A 87 23.88 12.42 -18.08
CA ILE A 87 24.14 12.60 -16.65
C ILE A 87 23.61 13.97 -16.22
N VAL A 88 22.71 13.98 -15.21
CA VAL A 88 22.18 15.21 -14.58
C VAL A 88 22.63 15.37 -13.14
N GLY A 89 23.30 14.36 -12.57
CA GLY A 89 23.82 14.44 -11.22
C GLY A 89 24.82 13.32 -10.94
N VAL A 90 25.80 13.59 -10.09
CA VAL A 90 26.80 12.64 -9.61
C VAL A 90 26.95 12.79 -8.11
N ALA A 91 26.91 11.68 -7.39
CA ALA A 91 27.28 11.59 -5.97
C ALA A 91 28.30 10.48 -5.78
N ARG A 92 29.29 10.70 -4.93
CA ARG A 92 30.32 9.72 -4.66
C ARG A 92 30.77 9.74 -3.22
N TYR A 93 31.34 8.63 -2.76
CA TYR A 93 32.16 8.60 -1.57
C TYR A 93 33.53 8.01 -1.87
N ASP A 94 34.51 8.47 -1.12
CA ASP A 94 35.88 7.91 -1.05
C ASP A 94 36.19 7.61 0.43
N ARG A 95 36.47 6.35 0.75
CA ARG A 95 36.81 5.93 2.12
C ARG A 95 38.12 6.59 2.55
N LEU A 96 38.12 7.11 3.76
CA LEU A 96 39.33 7.68 4.37
C LEU A 96 40.13 6.56 5.09
N ASP A 97 41.39 6.42 4.76
CA ASP A 97 42.25 5.37 5.29
C ASP A 97 42.92 5.78 6.62
N PRO A 98 42.94 4.90 7.65
CA PRO A 98 42.24 3.66 7.83
C PRO A 98 40.91 3.89 8.58
N GLY A 99 39.79 3.38 8.10
CA GLY A 99 38.60 3.46 8.91
C GLY A 99 37.23 3.22 8.25
N ASP A 100 36.24 3.50 9.05
CA ASP A 100 34.81 3.39 8.77
C ASP A 100 34.18 4.75 8.40
N ILE A 101 34.99 5.72 7.95
CA ILE A 101 34.58 7.08 7.54
C ILE A 101 34.89 7.24 6.06
N ALA A 102 33.96 7.91 5.33
CA ALA A 102 34.19 8.27 3.94
C ALA A 102 33.87 9.76 3.68
N GLU A 103 34.66 10.37 2.80
CA GLU A 103 34.36 11.70 2.29
C GLU A 103 33.37 11.62 1.15
N VAL A 104 32.31 12.46 1.18
CA VAL A 104 31.27 12.51 0.14
C VAL A 104 31.32 13.79 -0.66
N ALA A 105 30.98 13.67 -1.94
CA ALA A 105 30.90 14.83 -2.83
C ALA A 105 29.78 14.68 -3.84
N PHE A 106 29.13 15.83 -4.15
CA PHE A 106 27.97 15.90 -5.00
C PHE A 106 28.13 16.99 -6.07
N VAL A 107 27.55 16.75 -7.23
CA VAL A 107 27.38 17.76 -8.24
C VAL A 107 26.09 17.49 -9.02
N ILE A 108 25.27 18.52 -9.20
CA ILE A 108 23.99 18.44 -9.91
C ILE A 108 23.98 19.49 -11.00
N ASP A 109 23.53 19.11 -12.20
CA ASP A 109 23.32 20.03 -13.32
C ASP A 109 22.51 21.27 -12.90
N ASP A 110 22.92 22.45 -13.34
CA ASP A 110 22.32 23.71 -12.91
C ASP A 110 20.82 23.79 -13.19
N GLY A 111 20.35 23.22 -14.32
CA GLY A 111 18.94 23.16 -14.71
C GLY A 111 18.13 22.15 -13.89
N GLN A 112 18.80 21.20 -13.20
CA GLN A 112 18.15 20.13 -12.44
C GLN A 112 18.22 20.35 -10.92
N GLN A 113 18.82 21.47 -10.48
CA GLN A 113 18.88 21.82 -9.07
C GLN A 113 17.49 22.21 -8.53
N GLY A 114 17.25 21.94 -7.26
CA GLY A 114 15.97 22.28 -6.58
C GLY A 114 14.88 21.20 -6.73
N ARG A 115 15.10 20.15 -7.54
CA ARG A 115 14.17 19.04 -7.75
C ARG A 115 14.29 17.89 -6.72
N GLY A 116 15.13 18.03 -5.69
CA GLY A 116 15.35 17.00 -4.65
C GLY A 116 16.39 15.93 -5.01
N LEU A 117 17.03 16.03 -6.19
CA LEU A 117 17.99 15.03 -6.69
C LEU A 117 19.18 14.81 -5.73
N GLY A 118 19.73 15.89 -5.14
CA GLY A 118 20.82 15.78 -4.17
C GLY A 118 20.44 14.98 -2.93
N SER A 119 19.21 15.07 -2.44
CA SER A 119 18.73 14.29 -1.31
C SER A 119 18.56 12.81 -1.65
N VAL A 120 18.01 12.50 -2.83
CA VAL A 120 17.88 11.13 -3.34
C VAL A 120 19.26 10.47 -3.46
N LEU A 121 20.21 11.15 -4.13
CA LEU A 121 21.56 10.63 -4.29
C LEU A 121 22.28 10.43 -2.95
N LEU A 122 22.06 11.33 -1.97
CA LEU A 122 22.62 11.19 -0.63
C LEU A 122 22.06 9.97 0.11
N GLU A 123 20.74 9.75 0.03
CA GLU A 123 20.08 8.59 0.66
C GLU A 123 20.58 7.27 0.07
N HIS A 124 20.66 7.17 -1.27
CA HIS A 124 21.17 5.99 -1.96
C HIS A 124 22.67 5.75 -1.70
N LEU A 125 23.45 6.85 -1.66
CA LEU A 125 24.88 6.76 -1.37
C LEU A 125 25.14 6.31 0.07
N ALA A 126 24.32 6.79 1.04
CA ALA A 126 24.40 6.36 2.44
C ALA A 126 24.08 4.88 2.59
N GLN A 127 23.11 4.36 1.82
CA GLN A 127 22.81 2.92 1.79
C GLN A 127 24.01 2.12 1.25
N ALA A 128 24.62 2.56 0.15
CA ALA A 128 25.81 1.90 -0.40
C ALA A 128 26.99 1.94 0.59
N GLY A 129 27.18 3.07 1.27
CA GLY A 129 28.19 3.21 2.32
C GLY A 129 27.94 2.27 3.51
N HIS A 130 26.68 2.18 3.97
CA HIS A 130 26.30 1.26 5.04
C HIS A 130 26.60 -0.21 4.66
N ASP A 131 26.27 -0.60 3.42
CA ASP A 131 26.55 -1.95 2.90
C ASP A 131 28.05 -2.23 2.80
N ALA A 132 28.87 -1.18 2.61
CA ALA A 132 30.34 -1.23 2.64
C ALA A 132 30.93 -1.04 4.05
N SER A 133 30.11 -1.14 5.13
CA SER A 133 30.55 -0.97 6.53
C SER A 133 31.14 0.42 6.85
N ILE A 134 30.70 1.45 6.12
CA ILE A 134 30.96 2.85 6.48
C ILE A 134 29.92 3.27 7.50
N VAL A 135 30.35 3.91 8.60
CA VAL A 135 29.44 4.35 9.67
C VAL A 135 29.21 5.85 9.67
N ARG A 136 30.08 6.62 8.99
CA ARG A 136 30.04 8.09 8.99
C ARG A 136 30.46 8.66 7.63
N PHE A 137 29.73 9.68 7.21
CA PHE A 137 30.14 10.53 6.11
C PHE A 137 30.67 11.87 6.61
N THR A 138 31.70 12.38 5.91
CA THR A 138 32.22 13.73 6.05
C THR A 138 32.18 14.44 4.71
N ALA A 139 32.01 15.76 4.72
CA ALA A 139 32.00 16.57 3.50
C ALA A 139 32.60 17.95 3.76
N SER A 140 33.37 18.47 2.81
CA SER A 140 33.86 19.83 2.81
C SER A 140 32.96 20.71 1.95
N VAL A 141 32.40 21.79 2.51
CA VAL A 141 31.43 22.66 1.83
C VAL A 141 31.84 24.13 1.95
N LEU A 142 31.86 24.87 0.84
CA LEU A 142 32.08 26.30 0.88
C LEU A 142 30.94 27.02 1.62
N PRO A 143 31.22 28.05 2.44
CA PRO A 143 30.22 28.74 3.24
C PRO A 143 29.06 29.32 2.41
N ASP A 144 29.34 29.74 1.18
CA ASP A 144 28.35 30.31 0.26
C ASP A 144 27.46 29.25 -0.41
N ASN A 145 27.83 27.97 -0.33
CA ASN A 145 27.01 26.87 -0.86
C ASN A 145 25.87 26.49 0.11
N GLY A 146 24.97 27.42 0.36
CA GLY A 146 23.81 27.21 1.24
C GLY A 146 22.85 26.12 0.75
N ARG A 147 22.86 25.78 -0.55
CA ARG A 147 22.02 24.69 -1.10
C ARG A 147 22.52 23.33 -0.58
N MET A 148 23.81 23.05 -0.67
CA MET A 148 24.38 21.77 -0.20
C MET A 148 24.25 21.64 1.32
N LEU A 149 24.49 22.73 2.07
CA LEU A 149 24.29 22.72 3.53
C LEU A 149 22.84 22.40 3.93
N ARG A 150 21.84 22.80 3.12
CA ARG A 150 20.45 22.40 3.34
C ARG A 150 20.22 20.92 3.09
N VAL A 151 20.77 20.35 2.01
CA VAL A 151 20.66 18.90 1.73
C VAL A 151 21.12 18.07 2.93
N PHE A 152 22.28 18.38 3.50
CA PHE A 152 22.78 17.69 4.69
C PHE A 152 21.91 17.92 5.92
N ARG A 153 21.51 19.17 6.19
CA ARG A 153 20.66 19.50 7.34
C ARG A 153 19.32 18.79 7.31
N ASP A 154 18.72 18.75 6.13
CA ASP A 154 17.36 18.26 5.94
C ASP A 154 17.33 16.74 5.70
N ALA A 155 18.51 16.06 5.65
CA ALA A 155 18.64 14.63 5.41
C ALA A 155 18.10 13.73 6.54
N GLY A 156 17.87 14.29 7.74
CA GLY A 156 17.34 13.55 8.90
C GLY A 156 18.42 13.00 9.83
N TRP A 157 19.70 13.05 9.46
CA TRP A 157 20.82 12.69 10.34
C TRP A 157 21.23 13.83 11.27
N LYS A 158 21.86 13.49 12.39
CA LYS A 158 22.46 14.46 13.31
C LYS A 158 23.77 15.01 12.70
N VAL A 159 23.69 16.20 12.11
CA VAL A 159 24.79 16.84 11.40
C VAL A 159 25.59 17.70 12.35
N THR A 160 26.92 17.49 12.43
CA THR A 160 27.88 18.35 13.10
C THR A 160 28.57 19.24 12.06
N ARG A 161 28.81 20.51 12.37
CA ARG A 161 29.48 21.46 11.47
C ARG A 161 30.62 22.15 12.20
N ARG A 162 31.75 22.27 11.52
CA ARG A 162 32.92 23.02 12.01
C ARG A 162 33.45 23.89 10.88
N PHE A 163 33.82 25.10 11.17
CA PHE A 163 34.48 25.95 10.20
C PHE A 163 35.99 25.78 10.36
N GLU A 164 36.68 25.33 9.31
CA GLU A 164 38.10 25.02 9.31
C GLU A 164 38.67 25.29 7.91
N ASP A 165 39.81 25.95 7.84
CA ASP A 165 40.51 26.26 6.58
C ASP A 165 39.69 26.91 5.46
N GLY A 166 38.71 27.74 5.83
CA GLY A 166 37.87 28.44 4.85
C GLY A 166 36.67 27.64 4.33
N VAL A 167 36.47 26.39 4.78
CA VAL A 167 35.36 25.51 4.46
C VAL A 167 34.59 25.13 5.71
N ILE A 168 33.32 24.73 5.50
CA ILE A 168 32.50 24.10 6.54
C ILE A 168 32.67 22.60 6.42
N GLN A 169 33.31 22.00 7.40
CA GLN A 169 33.34 20.54 7.56
C GLN A 169 32.02 20.07 8.12
N VAL A 170 31.38 19.15 7.41
CA VAL A 170 30.08 18.56 7.75
C VAL A 170 30.31 17.07 8.04
N ASP A 171 29.96 16.63 9.27
CA ASP A 171 30.11 15.25 9.70
C ASP A 171 28.76 14.71 10.18
N PHE A 172 28.38 13.50 9.74
CA PHE A 172 27.14 12.84 10.18
C PHE A 172 27.24 11.31 10.11
N PRO A 173 26.64 10.59 11.08
CA PRO A 173 26.53 9.14 11.01
C PRO A 173 25.50 8.77 9.94
N ILE A 174 25.71 7.68 9.20
CA ILE A 174 24.78 7.19 8.18
C ILE A 174 23.88 6.06 8.66
N ALA A 175 23.79 5.86 9.97
CA ALA A 175 22.90 4.87 10.56
C ALA A 175 21.42 5.18 10.25
N HIS A 176 20.66 4.14 9.96
CA HIS A 176 19.21 4.24 9.73
C HIS A 176 18.49 4.29 11.08
N THR A 177 18.22 5.49 11.56
CA THR A 177 17.42 5.72 12.77
C THR A 177 15.95 5.90 12.40
N ALA A 178 15.05 5.76 13.37
CA ALA A 178 13.62 6.01 13.15
C ALA A 178 13.36 7.43 12.58
N ASP A 179 14.11 8.42 13.04
CA ASP A 179 14.01 9.81 12.56
C ASP A 179 14.43 9.94 11.08
N THR A 180 15.54 9.30 10.69
CA THR A 180 16.00 9.33 9.28
C THR A 180 15.03 8.64 8.35
N LEU A 181 14.53 7.47 8.76
CA LEU A 181 13.53 6.73 7.99
C LEU A 181 12.22 7.51 7.82
N ALA A 182 11.76 8.19 8.87
CA ALA A 182 10.57 9.03 8.80
C ALA A 182 10.73 10.21 7.83
N VAL A 183 11.91 10.84 7.79
CA VAL A 183 12.21 11.93 6.84
C VAL A 183 12.27 11.43 5.40
N MET A 184 12.91 10.26 5.17
CA MET A 184 12.96 9.62 3.84
C MET A 184 11.56 9.25 3.35
N ASP A 185 10.73 8.63 4.20
CA ASP A 185 9.35 8.26 3.90
C ASP A 185 8.48 9.48 3.59
N ALA A 186 8.64 10.58 4.34
CA ALA A 186 7.93 11.81 4.07
C ALA A 186 8.28 12.40 2.69
N ARG A 187 9.56 12.37 2.28
CA ARG A 187 9.98 12.86 0.95
C ARG A 187 9.47 11.96 -0.17
N GLU A 188 9.55 10.64 -0.01
CA GLU A 188 8.98 9.68 -0.98
C GLU A 188 7.50 9.98 -1.19
N ARG A 189 6.74 10.08 -0.09
CA ARG A 189 5.32 10.39 -0.11
C ARG A 189 4.99 11.69 -0.85
N TRP A 190 5.73 12.77 -0.59
CA TRP A 190 5.53 14.04 -1.27
C TRP A 190 5.83 13.96 -2.77
N ALA A 191 6.92 13.29 -3.14
CA ALA A 191 7.32 13.13 -4.53
C ALA A 191 6.28 12.30 -5.32
N GLU A 192 5.86 11.16 -4.76
CA GLU A 192 4.85 10.29 -5.37
C GLU A 192 3.49 10.99 -5.50
N ALA A 193 3.02 11.66 -4.44
CA ALA A 193 1.77 12.39 -4.50
C ALA A 193 1.81 13.47 -5.60
N ARG A 194 2.92 14.19 -5.72
CA ARG A 194 3.11 15.22 -6.76
C ARG A 194 3.12 14.62 -8.16
N SER A 195 3.68 13.43 -8.33
CA SER A 195 3.70 12.74 -9.63
C SER A 195 2.30 12.36 -10.10
N ILE A 196 1.44 11.91 -9.18
CA ILE A 196 0.04 11.56 -9.48
C ILE A 196 -0.79 12.83 -9.70
N GLU A 197 -0.55 13.90 -8.95
CA GLU A 197 -1.22 15.19 -9.13
C GLU A 197 -1.05 15.73 -10.56
N ARG A 198 0.14 15.59 -11.16
CA ARG A 198 0.41 15.99 -12.56
C ARG A 198 -0.49 15.29 -13.58
N ILE A 199 -0.96 14.08 -13.27
CA ILE A 199 -1.84 13.28 -14.12
C ILE A 199 -3.31 13.60 -13.85
N LEU A 200 -3.68 13.76 -12.56
CA LEU A 200 -5.07 13.94 -12.15
C LEU A 200 -5.52 15.41 -12.18
N ALA A 201 -4.60 16.36 -12.19
CA ALA A 201 -4.89 17.81 -12.24
C ALA A 201 -3.99 18.54 -13.25
N PRO A 202 -3.97 18.13 -14.52
CA PRO A 202 -3.18 18.80 -15.56
C PRO A 202 -3.82 20.14 -15.95
N ASP A 203 -3.01 21.09 -16.43
CA ASP A 203 -3.49 22.35 -17.02
C ASP A 203 -3.84 22.18 -18.52
N SER A 204 -3.25 21.17 -19.19
CA SER A 204 -3.45 20.90 -20.61
C SER A 204 -3.46 19.40 -20.91
N VAL A 205 -4.35 18.97 -21.81
CA VAL A 205 -4.53 17.57 -22.21
C VAL A 205 -4.50 17.43 -23.73
N ALA A 206 -3.68 16.52 -24.25
CA ALA A 206 -3.76 16.05 -25.63
C ALA A 206 -4.48 14.70 -25.69
N VAL A 207 -5.44 14.54 -26.60
CA VAL A 207 -6.11 13.25 -26.86
C VAL A 207 -5.62 12.71 -28.19
N ILE A 208 -4.73 11.69 -28.16
CA ILE A 208 -4.11 11.11 -29.34
C ILE A 208 -4.94 9.92 -29.82
N GLY A 209 -5.41 10.01 -31.07
CA GLY A 209 -6.45 9.13 -31.60
C GLY A 209 -7.87 9.68 -31.37
N ALA A 210 -8.00 10.97 -31.05
CA ALA A 210 -9.29 11.65 -31.01
C ALA A 210 -10.03 11.50 -32.35
N SER A 211 -11.36 11.43 -32.34
CA SER A 211 -12.14 11.17 -33.55
C SER A 211 -13.58 11.64 -33.39
N ASP A 212 -14.20 12.06 -34.51
CA ASP A 212 -15.65 12.33 -34.59
C ASP A 212 -16.47 11.05 -34.81
N ARG A 213 -15.82 9.89 -35.00
CA ARG A 213 -16.52 8.62 -35.19
C ARG A 213 -17.18 8.16 -33.90
N SER A 214 -18.53 8.23 -33.87
CA SER A 214 -19.30 7.74 -32.73
C SER A 214 -18.96 6.29 -32.39
N GLY A 215 -18.86 5.97 -31.09
CA GLY A 215 -18.53 4.64 -30.59
C GLY A 215 -17.03 4.30 -30.59
N SER A 216 -16.14 5.18 -31.03
CA SER A 216 -14.70 5.00 -30.85
C SER A 216 -14.26 5.49 -29.46
N VAL A 217 -13.23 4.85 -28.88
CA VAL A 217 -12.64 5.25 -27.60
C VAL A 217 -12.16 6.70 -27.63
N GLY A 218 -11.44 7.10 -28.69
CA GLY A 218 -10.96 8.48 -28.84
C GLY A 218 -12.06 9.52 -28.92
N ASN A 219 -13.24 9.18 -29.52
CA ASN A 219 -14.42 10.06 -29.49
C ASN A 219 -15.01 10.19 -28.09
N ALA A 220 -15.19 9.09 -27.39
CA ALA A 220 -15.77 9.08 -26.05
C ALA A 220 -14.91 9.90 -25.08
N VAL A 221 -13.59 9.69 -25.06
CA VAL A 221 -12.65 10.43 -24.20
C VAL A 221 -12.64 11.91 -24.52
N PHE A 222 -12.51 12.27 -25.79
CA PHE A 222 -12.48 13.67 -26.20
C PHE A 222 -13.79 14.40 -25.83
N THR A 223 -14.93 13.73 -26.04
CA THR A 223 -16.24 14.25 -25.67
C THR A 223 -16.34 14.40 -24.12
N ASN A 224 -15.94 13.38 -23.36
CA ASN A 224 -16.02 13.42 -21.92
C ASN A 224 -15.18 14.54 -21.30
N ILE A 225 -13.96 14.78 -21.81
CA ILE A 225 -13.11 15.89 -21.31
C ILE A 225 -13.74 17.23 -21.66
N THR A 226 -14.18 17.42 -22.91
CA THR A 226 -14.68 18.71 -23.39
C THR A 226 -16.04 19.08 -22.85
N THR A 227 -16.89 18.10 -22.50
CA THR A 227 -18.21 18.29 -21.88
C THR A 227 -18.21 18.14 -20.36
N GLY A 228 -17.14 17.57 -19.80
CA GLY A 228 -17.00 17.25 -18.36
C GLY A 228 -16.81 18.45 -17.44
N GLY A 229 -16.53 19.65 -18.00
CA GLY A 229 -16.27 20.86 -17.23
C GLY A 229 -14.78 21.10 -16.94
N PHE A 230 -13.88 20.38 -17.61
CA PHE A 230 -12.45 20.63 -17.52
C PHE A 230 -12.13 22.03 -18.07
N ALA A 231 -11.46 22.85 -17.24
CA ALA A 231 -11.16 24.25 -17.57
C ALA A 231 -9.86 24.43 -18.36
N GLY A 232 -9.00 23.40 -18.39
CA GLY A 232 -7.71 23.44 -19.08
C GLY A 232 -7.82 23.33 -20.60
N ALA A 233 -6.68 23.47 -21.28
CA ALA A 233 -6.60 23.33 -22.73
C ALA A 233 -6.78 21.86 -23.15
N VAL A 234 -7.57 21.61 -24.21
CA VAL A 234 -7.78 20.27 -24.78
C VAL A 234 -7.45 20.27 -26.26
N HIS A 235 -6.48 19.46 -26.64
CA HIS A 235 -5.92 19.36 -27.97
C HIS A 235 -6.24 18.00 -28.62
N PRO A 236 -7.10 17.92 -29.65
CA PRO A 236 -7.30 16.67 -30.37
C PRO A 236 -6.11 16.43 -31.33
N VAL A 237 -5.58 15.20 -31.33
CA VAL A 237 -4.51 14.75 -32.20
C VAL A 237 -5.01 13.59 -33.06
N ASN A 238 -4.95 13.74 -34.42
CA ASN A 238 -5.36 12.73 -35.38
C ASN A 238 -4.60 12.88 -36.68
N LEU A 239 -4.14 11.76 -37.26
CA LEU A 239 -3.32 11.77 -38.48
C LEU A 239 -4.07 12.29 -39.74
N ASP A 240 -5.38 12.09 -39.80
CA ASP A 240 -6.18 12.28 -41.03
C ASP A 240 -7.15 13.45 -40.91
N ALA A 241 -7.62 13.81 -39.72
CA ALA A 241 -8.66 14.82 -39.53
C ALA A 241 -8.07 16.20 -39.25
N ASP A 242 -8.52 17.23 -39.98
CA ASP A 242 -8.13 18.62 -39.75
C ASP A 242 -8.92 19.30 -38.63
N THR A 243 -10.10 18.75 -38.26
CA THR A 243 -10.96 19.23 -37.17
C THR A 243 -11.62 18.06 -36.45
N ILE A 244 -11.77 18.13 -35.13
CA ILE A 244 -12.49 17.16 -34.29
C ILE A 244 -13.33 17.92 -33.26
N GLY A 245 -14.61 17.60 -33.17
CA GLY A 245 -15.54 18.30 -32.28
C GLY A 245 -15.61 19.81 -32.55
N GLY A 246 -15.41 20.21 -33.78
CA GLY A 246 -15.37 21.63 -34.21
C GLY A 246 -14.10 22.37 -33.78
N ARG A 247 -13.06 21.69 -33.27
CA ARG A 247 -11.76 22.29 -32.90
C ARG A 247 -10.69 21.89 -33.92
N PRO A 248 -9.69 22.74 -34.20
CA PRO A 248 -8.52 22.34 -34.98
C PRO A 248 -7.85 21.10 -34.39
N SER A 249 -7.51 20.13 -35.26
CA SER A 249 -6.79 18.92 -34.88
C SER A 249 -5.33 19.01 -35.35
N TYR A 250 -4.43 18.44 -34.55
CA TYR A 250 -3.01 18.35 -34.88
C TYR A 250 -2.68 16.96 -35.43
N ARG A 251 -1.73 16.87 -36.33
CA ARG A 251 -1.31 15.57 -36.87
C ARG A 251 -0.44 14.80 -35.91
N ARG A 252 0.42 15.52 -35.16
CA ARG A 252 1.30 15.01 -34.14
C ARG A 252 1.19 15.86 -32.87
N ILE A 253 1.49 15.29 -31.72
CA ILE A 253 1.51 16.05 -30.44
C ILE A 253 2.59 17.15 -30.49
N THR A 254 3.70 16.93 -31.21
CA THR A 254 4.79 17.89 -31.37
C THR A 254 4.37 19.16 -32.15
N ASP A 255 3.29 19.10 -32.93
CA ASP A 255 2.75 20.23 -33.68
C ASP A 255 1.95 21.21 -32.81
N ILE A 256 1.61 20.82 -31.55
CA ILE A 256 0.85 21.67 -30.61
C ILE A 256 1.76 22.80 -30.14
N GLU A 257 1.31 24.06 -30.26
CA GLU A 257 2.02 25.18 -29.67
C GLU A 257 1.83 25.19 -28.12
N GLY A 258 2.89 25.56 -27.40
CA GLY A 258 2.88 25.59 -25.91
C GLY A 258 3.14 24.23 -25.25
N THR A 259 2.82 24.12 -23.99
CA THR A 259 3.05 22.91 -23.16
C THR A 259 1.84 21.98 -23.18
N VAL A 260 2.11 20.68 -23.07
CA VAL A 260 1.08 19.65 -22.86
C VAL A 260 1.47 18.85 -21.61
N ASP A 261 0.61 18.85 -20.59
CA ASP A 261 0.93 18.15 -19.33
C ASP A 261 0.56 16.67 -19.39
N LEU A 262 -0.60 16.36 -19.97
CA LEU A 262 -1.12 14.99 -20.04
C LEU A 262 -1.44 14.59 -21.47
N ALA A 263 -0.95 13.42 -21.90
CA ALA A 263 -1.36 12.79 -23.15
C ALA A 263 -2.23 11.56 -22.87
N VAL A 264 -3.44 11.54 -23.42
CA VAL A 264 -4.35 10.39 -23.37
C VAL A 264 -4.30 9.68 -24.71
N ILE A 265 -3.83 8.42 -24.71
CA ILE A 265 -3.46 7.67 -25.93
C ILE A 265 -4.52 6.59 -26.20
N ALA A 266 -5.18 6.71 -27.36
CA ALA A 266 -6.24 5.81 -27.83
C ALA A 266 -5.97 5.35 -29.28
N VAL A 267 -4.73 4.88 -29.55
CA VAL A 267 -4.29 4.36 -30.86
C VAL A 267 -3.97 2.86 -30.74
N PRO A 268 -3.86 2.10 -31.86
CA PRO A 268 -3.46 0.68 -31.80
C PRO A 268 -2.14 0.45 -31.06
N ALA A 269 -2.01 -0.65 -30.31
CA ALA A 269 -0.85 -0.97 -29.45
C ALA A 269 0.49 -0.83 -30.16
N ALA A 270 0.59 -1.28 -31.41
CA ALA A 270 1.82 -1.19 -32.21
C ALA A 270 2.32 0.25 -32.45
N ALA A 271 1.43 1.26 -32.40
CA ALA A 271 1.77 2.65 -32.59
C ALA A 271 2.16 3.36 -31.28
N VAL A 272 1.80 2.78 -30.14
CA VAL A 272 1.96 3.43 -28.81
C VAL A 272 3.40 3.79 -28.48
N PRO A 273 4.42 2.92 -28.66
CA PRO A 273 5.80 3.30 -28.35
C PRO A 273 6.28 4.53 -29.12
N GLY A 274 5.92 4.64 -30.42
CA GLY A 274 6.24 5.81 -31.23
C GLY A 274 5.55 7.08 -30.75
N VAL A 275 4.29 6.97 -30.32
CA VAL A 275 3.53 8.08 -29.76
C VAL A 275 4.10 8.52 -28.41
N VAL A 276 4.54 7.57 -27.54
CA VAL A 276 5.20 7.90 -26.27
C VAL A 276 6.52 8.64 -26.52
N ALA A 277 7.27 8.26 -27.54
CA ALA A 277 8.48 9.00 -27.95
C ALA A 277 8.18 10.44 -28.42
N GLU A 278 7.10 10.65 -29.17
CA GLU A 278 6.64 12.01 -29.54
C GLU A 278 6.20 12.80 -28.29
N CYS A 279 5.58 12.16 -27.29
CA CYS A 279 5.25 12.79 -26.01
C CYS A 279 6.51 13.22 -25.26
N ALA A 280 7.58 12.41 -25.30
CA ALA A 280 8.88 12.74 -24.74
C ALA A 280 9.50 13.97 -25.43
N GLU A 281 9.51 14.02 -26.75
CA GLU A 281 9.97 15.20 -27.52
C GLU A 281 9.19 16.48 -27.17
N LYS A 282 7.93 16.33 -26.72
CA LYS A 282 7.03 17.43 -26.30
C LYS A 282 7.15 17.81 -24.83
N ASP A 283 7.98 17.13 -24.06
CA ASP A 283 8.15 17.30 -22.60
C ASP A 283 6.84 17.10 -21.80
N VAL A 284 6.02 16.13 -22.24
CA VAL A 284 4.78 15.72 -21.55
C VAL A 284 5.13 15.15 -20.18
N LYS A 285 4.33 15.45 -19.16
CA LYS A 285 4.60 15.03 -17.78
C LYS A 285 4.04 13.66 -17.44
N GLY A 286 2.97 13.26 -18.13
CA GLY A 286 2.36 11.95 -17.92
C GLY A 286 1.56 11.47 -19.12
N VAL A 287 1.46 10.14 -19.24
CA VAL A 287 0.69 9.49 -20.30
C VAL A 287 -0.35 8.55 -19.70
N VAL A 288 -1.54 8.51 -20.28
CA VAL A 288 -2.62 7.57 -19.97
C VAL A 288 -2.89 6.73 -21.21
N ILE A 289 -2.53 5.45 -21.17
CA ILE A 289 -2.63 4.53 -22.32
C ILE A 289 -3.89 3.67 -22.16
N LEU A 290 -4.89 3.96 -22.98
CA LEU A 290 -6.18 3.24 -22.98
C LEU A 290 -6.15 1.97 -23.82
N SER A 291 -5.24 1.92 -24.78
CA SER A 291 -5.09 0.83 -25.73
C SER A 291 -4.81 -0.50 -25.06
N ALA A 292 -5.46 -1.55 -25.54
CA ALA A 292 -5.19 -2.95 -25.21
C ALA A 292 -4.33 -3.61 -26.29
N GLY A 293 -3.81 -4.82 -26.01
CA GLY A 293 -2.96 -5.58 -26.96
C GLY A 293 -1.49 -5.60 -26.53
N PHE A 294 -1.26 -5.55 -25.21
CA PHE A 294 0.06 -5.55 -24.59
C PHE A 294 0.34 -6.88 -23.87
N GLY A 295 0.92 -6.84 -22.69
CA GLY A 295 1.34 -8.01 -21.93
C GLY A 295 0.20 -8.98 -21.58
N GLU A 296 -1.03 -8.52 -21.56
CA GLU A 296 -2.22 -9.34 -21.33
C GLU A 296 -2.59 -10.23 -22.53
N VAL A 297 -2.02 -9.97 -23.71
CA VAL A 297 -2.34 -10.72 -24.95
C VAL A 297 -1.19 -11.61 -25.40
N SER A 298 0.05 -11.11 -25.44
CA SER A 298 1.17 -11.84 -26.02
C SER A 298 2.54 -11.34 -25.53
N ALA A 299 3.59 -12.11 -25.82
CA ALA A 299 4.98 -11.73 -25.54
C ALA A 299 5.42 -10.50 -26.36
N GLU A 300 4.95 -10.37 -27.62
CA GLU A 300 5.18 -9.17 -28.43
C GLU A 300 4.52 -7.95 -27.79
N GLY A 301 3.31 -8.11 -27.25
CA GLY A 301 2.62 -7.09 -26.50
C GLY A 301 3.40 -6.67 -25.25
N SER A 302 3.98 -7.62 -24.50
CA SER A 302 4.86 -7.33 -23.37
C SER A 302 6.10 -6.54 -23.76
N ALA A 303 6.69 -6.80 -24.93
CA ALA A 303 7.82 -6.04 -25.45
C ALA A 303 7.43 -4.59 -25.80
N LEU A 304 6.25 -4.37 -26.38
CA LEU A 304 5.72 -3.02 -26.66
C LEU A 304 5.45 -2.25 -25.37
N GLU A 305 4.92 -2.92 -24.35
CA GLU A 305 4.69 -2.35 -23.01
C GLU A 305 6.01 -1.91 -22.36
N ALA A 306 7.00 -2.80 -22.34
CA ALA A 306 8.33 -2.51 -21.79
C ALA A 306 9.01 -1.33 -22.51
N LEU A 307 8.93 -1.27 -23.84
CA LEU A 307 9.50 -0.17 -24.63
C LEU A 307 8.81 1.17 -24.33
N ALA A 308 7.48 1.18 -24.21
CA ALA A 308 6.73 2.38 -23.84
C ALA A 308 7.09 2.87 -22.42
N LEU A 309 7.20 1.94 -21.48
CA LEU A 309 7.59 2.23 -20.10
C LEU A 309 9.01 2.79 -20.01
N GLU A 310 9.98 2.13 -20.65
CA GLU A 310 11.37 2.57 -20.71
C GLU A 310 11.47 3.99 -21.25
N THR A 311 10.79 4.26 -22.38
CA THR A 311 10.76 5.59 -23.00
C THR A 311 10.17 6.62 -22.03
N ALA A 312 9.03 6.32 -21.39
CA ALA A 312 8.40 7.24 -20.46
C ALA A 312 9.33 7.57 -19.28
N ARG A 313 9.90 6.57 -18.62
CA ARG A 313 10.77 6.77 -17.45
C ARG A 313 12.07 7.49 -17.79
N THR A 314 12.71 7.16 -18.92
CA THR A 314 13.93 7.82 -19.39
C THR A 314 13.75 9.33 -19.56
N HIS A 315 12.55 9.77 -20.00
CA HIS A 315 12.24 11.19 -20.23
C HIS A 315 11.45 11.82 -19.07
N GLY A 316 11.45 11.21 -17.88
CA GLY A 316 10.85 11.82 -16.70
C GLY A 316 9.32 11.79 -16.65
N MET A 317 8.67 11.00 -17.51
CA MET A 317 7.21 10.84 -17.57
C MET A 317 6.73 9.70 -16.68
N ARG A 318 5.47 9.81 -16.17
CA ARG A 318 4.76 8.70 -15.52
C ARG A 318 3.68 8.14 -16.45
N MET A 319 3.37 6.86 -16.30
CA MET A 319 2.44 6.15 -17.17
C MET A 319 1.32 5.46 -16.40
N VAL A 320 0.05 5.71 -16.80
CA VAL A 320 -1.13 4.96 -16.36
C VAL A 320 -1.52 3.96 -17.44
N GLY A 321 -1.77 2.73 -17.06
CA GLY A 321 -2.08 1.66 -18.00
C GLY A 321 -0.85 0.82 -18.37
N PRO A 322 -0.79 0.27 -19.60
CA PRO A 322 -1.82 0.25 -20.65
C PRO A 322 -3.07 -0.58 -20.30
N ASN A 323 -3.99 -0.72 -21.27
CA ASN A 323 -5.22 -1.50 -21.11
C ASN A 323 -6.12 -1.00 -19.96
N GLY A 324 -6.16 0.34 -19.77
CA GLY A 324 -7.00 1.00 -18.78
C GLY A 324 -8.22 1.68 -19.38
N ILE A 325 -9.19 2.09 -18.52
CA ILE A 325 -10.32 2.93 -18.95
C ILE A 325 -9.95 4.42 -18.98
N GLY A 326 -8.93 4.79 -18.23
CA GLY A 326 -8.47 6.16 -18.09
C GLY A 326 -8.53 6.67 -16.64
N VAL A 327 -8.49 8.00 -16.53
CA VAL A 327 -8.45 8.70 -15.25
C VAL A 327 -9.55 9.76 -15.18
N LEU A 328 -10.00 10.05 -13.95
CA LEU A 328 -11.04 11.05 -13.69
C LEU A 328 -10.71 11.79 -12.39
N ASN A 329 -10.92 13.10 -12.38
CA ASN A 329 -10.87 13.93 -11.18
C ASN A 329 -11.98 14.97 -11.23
N THR A 330 -12.96 14.85 -10.35
CA THR A 330 -14.15 15.72 -10.34
C THR A 330 -13.85 17.12 -9.84
N ALA A 331 -12.80 17.31 -9.02
CA ALA A 331 -12.43 18.62 -8.49
C ALA A 331 -11.99 19.60 -9.58
N VAL A 332 -11.32 19.10 -10.63
CA VAL A 332 -10.88 19.91 -11.80
C VAL A 332 -11.73 19.67 -13.03
N GLY A 333 -12.81 18.88 -12.92
CA GLY A 333 -13.70 18.54 -14.03
C GLY A 333 -13.06 17.65 -15.10
N LEU A 334 -11.91 17.00 -14.82
CA LEU A 334 -11.25 16.10 -15.73
C LEU A 334 -11.99 14.76 -15.80
N ASN A 335 -12.45 14.39 -17.01
CA ASN A 335 -12.92 13.03 -17.31
C ASN A 335 -12.21 12.48 -18.54
N ALA A 336 -10.99 12.01 -18.34
CA ALA A 336 -10.16 11.36 -19.35
C ALA A 336 -10.42 9.84 -19.40
N THR A 337 -11.69 9.44 -19.33
CA THR A 337 -12.16 8.06 -19.47
C THR A 337 -13.11 7.93 -20.64
N PHE A 338 -13.36 6.69 -21.07
CA PHE A 338 -14.45 6.42 -22.02
C PHE A 338 -15.73 5.86 -21.34
N ILE A 339 -15.89 6.13 -20.03
CA ILE A 339 -17.08 5.74 -19.25
C ILE A 339 -18.27 6.58 -19.73
N PRO A 340 -19.44 5.97 -19.99
CA PRO A 340 -20.64 6.73 -20.28
C PRO A 340 -21.12 7.57 -19.09
N GLY A 341 -21.53 8.80 -19.34
CA GLY A 341 -22.10 9.67 -18.32
C GLY A 341 -21.04 10.42 -17.51
N ARG A 342 -21.51 11.19 -16.53
CA ARG A 342 -20.67 12.01 -15.64
C ARG A 342 -20.85 11.55 -14.21
N PRO A 343 -19.79 11.10 -13.52
CA PRO A 343 -19.86 10.79 -12.10
C PRO A 343 -20.21 12.02 -11.26
N HIS A 344 -21.00 11.83 -10.22
CA HIS A 344 -21.30 12.88 -9.27
C HIS A 344 -20.03 13.24 -8.49
N PRO A 345 -19.72 14.54 -8.34
CA PRO A 345 -18.62 14.97 -7.47
C PRO A 345 -18.85 14.54 -6.02
N GLY A 346 -17.79 14.11 -5.36
CA GLY A 346 -17.84 13.70 -3.96
C GLY A 346 -16.46 13.43 -3.38
N ARG A 347 -16.38 12.57 -2.36
CA ARG A 347 -15.20 12.40 -1.53
C ARG A 347 -14.68 10.95 -1.48
N VAL A 348 -15.10 10.11 -2.43
CA VAL A 348 -14.67 8.72 -2.53
C VAL A 348 -13.71 8.58 -3.70
N ALA A 349 -12.48 8.17 -3.44
CA ALA A 349 -11.52 7.82 -4.49
C ALA A 349 -11.63 6.33 -4.85
N PHE A 350 -11.39 6.01 -6.12
CA PHE A 350 -11.52 4.64 -6.57
C PHE A 350 -10.42 4.23 -7.54
N GLN A 351 -9.74 3.11 -7.23
CA GLN A 351 -8.81 2.42 -8.13
C GLN A 351 -9.40 1.11 -8.63
N SER A 352 -9.31 0.86 -9.93
CA SER A 352 -9.65 -0.44 -10.52
C SER A 352 -8.54 -1.01 -11.38
N GLN A 353 -8.24 -2.30 -11.23
CA GLN A 353 -7.40 -3.06 -12.16
C GLN A 353 -8.23 -3.66 -13.30
N SER A 354 -9.56 -3.78 -13.12
CA SER A 354 -10.48 -4.26 -14.15
C SER A 354 -11.22 -3.11 -14.79
N GLY A 355 -11.14 -3.04 -16.12
CA GLY A 355 -11.85 -2.04 -16.89
C GLY A 355 -13.37 -2.18 -16.75
N GLY A 356 -13.94 -3.33 -17.08
CA GLY A 356 -15.38 -3.55 -17.05
C GLY A 356 -16.00 -3.32 -15.66
N LEU A 357 -15.32 -3.75 -14.59
CA LEU A 357 -15.81 -3.53 -13.23
C LEU A 357 -15.72 -2.05 -12.82
N GLY A 358 -14.71 -1.31 -13.30
CA GLY A 358 -14.61 0.12 -13.05
C GLY A 358 -15.81 0.89 -13.61
N ILE A 359 -16.27 0.57 -14.82
CA ILE A 359 -17.47 1.15 -15.43
C ILE A 359 -18.70 0.86 -14.58
N ALA A 360 -18.92 -0.41 -14.23
CA ALA A 360 -20.09 -0.84 -13.45
C ALA A 360 -20.14 -0.18 -12.06
N LEU A 361 -18.98 -0.08 -11.37
CA LEU A 361 -18.91 0.53 -10.04
C LEU A 361 -19.17 2.03 -10.07
N ILE A 362 -18.72 2.74 -11.10
CA ILE A 362 -19.04 4.17 -11.24
C ILE A 362 -20.52 4.38 -11.52
N ASP A 363 -21.14 3.55 -12.37
CA ASP A 363 -22.58 3.61 -12.61
C ASP A 363 -23.38 3.33 -11.32
N TRP A 364 -23.00 2.31 -10.56
CA TRP A 364 -23.61 2.01 -9.26
C TRP A 364 -23.41 3.14 -8.24
N SER A 365 -22.21 3.75 -8.20
CA SER A 365 -21.97 4.89 -7.31
C SER A 365 -22.88 6.07 -7.63
N ASN A 366 -23.18 6.30 -8.91
CA ASN A 366 -24.14 7.32 -9.33
C ASN A 366 -25.56 6.97 -8.87
N GLN A 367 -25.97 5.69 -9.00
CA GLN A 367 -27.32 5.24 -8.55
C GLN A 367 -27.48 5.38 -7.03
N LEU A 368 -26.40 5.18 -6.26
CA LEU A 368 -26.38 5.38 -4.81
C LEU A 368 -26.14 6.85 -4.43
N GLU A 369 -25.97 7.73 -5.39
CA GLU A 369 -25.53 9.12 -5.19
C GLU A 369 -24.24 9.22 -4.34
N LEU A 370 -23.41 8.18 -4.37
CA LEU A 370 -22.10 8.17 -3.75
C LEU A 370 -21.12 8.93 -4.65
N GLY A 371 -20.80 10.17 -4.28
CA GLY A 371 -19.95 11.01 -5.12
C GLY A 371 -18.51 10.55 -5.15
N ILE A 372 -17.88 10.65 -6.33
CA ILE A 372 -16.48 10.27 -6.58
C ILE A 372 -15.60 11.52 -6.57
N SER A 373 -14.47 11.50 -5.85
CA SER A 373 -13.42 12.51 -5.93
C SER A 373 -12.54 12.29 -7.14
N SER A 374 -12.01 11.10 -7.27
CA SER A 374 -11.16 10.70 -8.40
C SER A 374 -11.27 9.20 -8.69
N PHE A 375 -10.99 8.83 -9.94
CA PHE A 375 -10.95 7.43 -10.38
C PHE A 375 -9.73 7.20 -11.25
N VAL A 376 -9.05 6.06 -11.04
CA VAL A 376 -7.91 5.63 -11.85
C VAL A 376 -8.07 4.16 -12.21
N SER A 377 -8.13 3.87 -13.53
CA SER A 377 -8.02 2.51 -14.05
C SER A 377 -6.58 2.23 -14.40
N VAL A 378 -5.90 1.44 -13.57
CA VAL A 378 -4.46 1.17 -13.74
C VAL A 378 -4.14 0.11 -14.81
N GLY A 379 -5.15 -0.59 -15.33
CA GLY A 379 -4.97 -1.61 -16.38
C GLY A 379 -3.91 -2.65 -16.01
N ASN A 380 -2.94 -2.86 -16.90
CA ASN A 380 -1.78 -3.75 -16.67
C ASN A 380 -0.84 -3.26 -15.56
N LYS A 381 -0.97 -1.99 -15.15
CA LYS A 381 -0.18 -1.31 -14.11
C LYS A 381 1.35 -1.43 -14.35
N ALA A 382 1.78 -1.11 -15.56
CA ALA A 382 3.18 -1.16 -15.94
C ALA A 382 4.07 -0.16 -15.18
N ASP A 383 3.51 0.99 -14.74
CA ASP A 383 4.21 1.99 -13.93
C ASP A 383 3.39 2.36 -12.68
N ILE A 384 2.34 3.18 -12.84
CA ILE A 384 1.53 3.63 -11.71
C ILE A 384 0.69 2.48 -11.16
N SER A 385 0.81 2.28 -9.85
CA SER A 385 0.16 1.22 -9.09
C SER A 385 -0.73 1.78 -7.96
N GLY A 386 -1.37 0.89 -7.19
CA GLY A 386 -2.12 1.28 -6.00
C GLY A 386 -1.27 1.94 -4.92
N ASN A 387 0.02 1.62 -4.85
CA ASN A 387 0.94 2.22 -3.87
C ASN A 387 1.12 3.72 -4.11
N ASP A 388 1.26 4.12 -5.37
CA ASP A 388 1.40 5.52 -5.78
C ASP A 388 0.10 6.30 -5.49
N LEU A 389 -1.04 5.71 -5.86
CA LEU A 389 -2.35 6.31 -5.67
C LEU A 389 -2.71 6.49 -4.20
N LEU A 390 -2.37 5.52 -3.33
CA LEU A 390 -2.58 5.64 -1.89
C LEU A 390 -1.81 6.81 -1.29
N GLN A 391 -0.58 7.07 -1.74
CA GLN A 391 0.22 8.20 -1.27
C GLN A 391 -0.36 9.55 -1.72
N TYR A 392 -0.93 9.63 -2.93
CA TYR A 392 -1.64 10.80 -3.39
C TYR A 392 -2.93 11.04 -2.59
N TRP A 393 -3.79 10.02 -2.46
CA TRP A 393 -5.05 10.16 -1.74
C TRP A 393 -4.88 10.41 -0.24
N GLU A 394 -3.76 9.99 0.35
CA GLU A 394 -3.44 10.34 1.73
C GLU A 394 -3.40 11.86 1.93
N GLN A 395 -2.87 12.59 0.94
CA GLN A 395 -2.69 14.05 0.97
C GLN A 395 -3.84 14.83 0.34
N ASP A 396 -4.69 14.19 -0.44
CA ASP A 396 -5.81 14.85 -1.12
C ASP A 396 -6.95 15.15 -0.15
N ASP A 397 -7.12 16.43 0.20
CA ASP A 397 -8.21 16.91 1.07
C ASP A 397 -9.62 16.68 0.45
N GLY A 398 -9.70 16.41 -0.84
CA GLY A 398 -10.92 16.06 -1.56
C GLY A 398 -11.38 14.62 -1.34
N THR A 399 -10.55 13.76 -0.76
CA THR A 399 -10.82 12.33 -0.58
C THR A 399 -10.92 11.96 0.90
N ASP A 400 -12.03 11.30 1.29
CA ASP A 400 -12.25 10.77 2.65
C ASP A 400 -12.19 9.24 2.71
N VAL A 401 -12.58 8.55 1.64
CA VAL A 401 -12.64 7.07 1.57
C VAL A 401 -11.95 6.60 0.30
N ILE A 402 -11.19 5.52 0.39
CA ILE A 402 -10.47 4.95 -0.75
C ILE A 402 -11.02 3.55 -1.05
N LEU A 403 -11.43 3.32 -2.29
CA LEU A 403 -11.88 2.03 -2.79
C LEU A 403 -10.84 1.41 -3.72
N MET A 404 -10.61 0.11 -3.55
CA MET A 404 -9.66 -0.62 -4.37
C MET A 404 -10.25 -1.94 -4.88
N TYR A 405 -10.24 -2.13 -6.19
CA TYR A 405 -10.42 -3.45 -6.80
C TYR A 405 -9.07 -3.98 -7.24
N LEU A 406 -8.62 -5.08 -6.63
CA LEU A 406 -7.27 -5.63 -6.77
C LEU A 406 -7.31 -7.05 -7.37
N GLU A 407 -6.55 -7.27 -8.44
CA GLU A 407 -6.25 -8.60 -8.99
C GLU A 407 -4.87 -9.09 -8.52
N SER A 408 -3.93 -8.16 -8.40
CA SER A 408 -2.57 -8.41 -7.89
C SER A 408 -2.04 -7.18 -7.17
N PHE A 409 -1.09 -7.39 -6.27
CA PHE A 409 -0.28 -6.31 -5.69
C PHE A 409 0.89 -5.99 -6.65
N GLY A 410 1.39 -4.76 -6.65
CA GLY A 410 2.70 -4.43 -7.19
C GLY A 410 3.78 -4.95 -6.23
N ASN A 411 4.19 -4.08 -5.31
CA ASN A 411 5.05 -4.44 -4.18
C ASN A 411 4.19 -4.57 -2.90
N PRO A 412 3.88 -5.80 -2.42
CA PRO A 412 2.99 -5.98 -1.28
C PRO A 412 3.57 -5.46 0.04
N ARG A 413 4.90 -5.45 0.20
CA ARG A 413 5.55 -4.89 1.40
C ARG A 413 5.41 -3.37 1.43
N LYS A 414 5.64 -2.71 0.29
CA LYS A 414 5.39 -1.27 0.12
C LYS A 414 3.92 -0.96 0.38
N PHE A 415 3.01 -1.79 -0.17
CA PHE A 415 1.56 -1.68 0.09
C PHE A 415 1.23 -1.78 1.58
N ALA A 416 1.76 -2.79 2.31
CA ALA A 416 1.49 -2.97 3.74
C ALA A 416 1.87 -1.72 4.56
N ARG A 417 3.06 -1.17 4.32
CA ARG A 417 3.57 0.02 5.00
C ARG A 417 2.71 1.25 4.69
N ILE A 418 2.41 1.50 3.42
CA ILE A 418 1.63 2.66 2.98
C ILE A 418 0.18 2.53 3.46
N ALA A 419 -0.47 1.39 3.24
CA ALA A 419 -1.86 1.17 3.63
C ALA A 419 -2.05 1.28 5.14
N ARG A 420 -1.13 0.74 5.98
CA ARG A 420 -1.17 0.89 7.45
C ARG A 420 -1.15 2.36 7.88
N ARG A 421 -0.30 3.18 7.23
CA ARG A 421 -0.22 4.61 7.50
C ARG A 421 -1.49 5.35 7.03
N VAL A 422 -1.93 5.12 5.82
CA VAL A 422 -3.12 5.76 5.23
C VAL A 422 -4.38 5.42 6.03
N SER A 423 -4.54 4.16 6.43
CA SER A 423 -5.71 3.69 7.19
C SER A 423 -5.86 4.36 8.57
N GLN A 424 -4.78 4.94 9.13
CA GLN A 424 -4.88 5.74 10.36
C GLN A 424 -5.70 7.03 10.15
N HIS A 425 -5.79 7.52 8.94
CA HIS A 425 -6.44 8.80 8.61
C HIS A 425 -7.65 8.63 7.69
N LYS A 426 -7.56 7.77 6.70
CA LYS A 426 -8.58 7.52 5.67
C LYS A 426 -8.84 6.03 5.52
N PRO A 427 -10.11 5.57 5.62
CA PRO A 427 -10.43 4.16 5.44
C PRO A 427 -10.15 3.72 4.01
N ILE A 428 -9.56 2.53 3.89
CA ILE A 428 -9.36 1.82 2.64
C ILE A 428 -10.29 0.61 2.64
N VAL A 429 -11.13 0.48 1.62
CA VAL A 429 -11.99 -0.69 1.41
C VAL A 429 -11.55 -1.41 0.15
N ALA A 430 -11.28 -2.71 0.25
CA ALA A 430 -10.71 -3.46 -0.85
C ALA A 430 -11.43 -4.78 -1.15
N VAL A 431 -11.68 -5.03 -2.44
CA VAL A 431 -12.00 -6.36 -2.99
C VAL A 431 -10.75 -6.92 -3.63
N LYS A 432 -10.33 -8.12 -3.22
CA LYS A 432 -9.26 -8.87 -3.87
C LYS A 432 -9.85 -10.07 -4.59
N SER A 433 -9.70 -10.11 -5.92
CA SER A 433 -10.09 -11.26 -6.73
C SER A 433 -9.10 -12.41 -6.64
N GLY A 434 -9.45 -13.59 -7.14
CA GLY A 434 -8.59 -14.77 -7.13
C GLY A 434 -8.49 -15.46 -5.75
N ARG A 435 -9.56 -15.46 -4.95
CA ARG A 435 -9.61 -16.03 -3.59
C ARG A 435 -9.66 -17.57 -3.59
N SER A 436 -10.41 -18.14 -4.50
CA SER A 436 -10.54 -19.60 -4.62
C SER A 436 -9.50 -20.15 -5.60
N SER A 437 -9.25 -21.46 -5.53
CA SER A 437 -8.38 -22.15 -6.48
C SER A 437 -8.82 -21.95 -7.95
N ALA A 438 -10.13 -21.89 -8.20
CA ALA A 438 -10.67 -21.58 -9.52
C ALA A 438 -10.43 -20.12 -9.92
N GLY A 439 -10.68 -19.18 -8.99
CA GLY A 439 -10.41 -17.75 -9.19
C GLY A 439 -8.93 -17.47 -9.39
N SER A 440 -8.03 -18.12 -8.64
CA SER A 440 -6.58 -17.98 -8.80
C SER A 440 -6.10 -18.46 -10.17
N ARG A 441 -6.62 -19.59 -10.68
CA ARG A 441 -6.30 -20.05 -12.04
C ARG A 441 -6.81 -19.07 -13.11
N ALA A 442 -8.00 -18.51 -12.94
CA ALA A 442 -8.55 -17.52 -13.85
C ALA A 442 -7.71 -16.21 -13.83
N ALA A 443 -7.33 -15.73 -12.64
CA ALA A 443 -6.48 -14.57 -12.48
C ALA A 443 -5.09 -14.76 -13.10
N ALA A 444 -4.47 -15.92 -12.92
CA ALA A 444 -3.17 -16.25 -13.53
C ALA A 444 -3.22 -16.28 -15.07
N SER A 445 -4.37 -16.64 -15.65
CA SER A 445 -4.57 -16.55 -17.12
C SER A 445 -4.79 -15.13 -17.62
N HIS A 446 -5.29 -14.24 -16.76
CA HIS A 446 -5.65 -12.86 -17.12
C HIS A 446 -4.53 -11.86 -16.85
N THR A 447 -3.79 -12.09 -15.77
CA THR A 447 -2.62 -11.29 -15.40
C THR A 447 -1.48 -12.25 -15.12
N ALA A 448 -0.30 -12.04 -15.65
CA ALA A 448 0.89 -12.90 -15.42
C ALA A 448 1.35 -12.93 -13.93
N ALA A 449 0.46 -12.61 -13.01
CA ALA A 449 0.75 -12.48 -11.60
C ALA A 449 0.72 -13.84 -10.87
N THR A 450 1.69 -14.06 -9.99
CA THR A 450 1.76 -15.23 -9.11
C THR A 450 0.55 -15.26 -8.16
N ALA A 451 -0.12 -16.40 -8.07
CA ALA A 451 -1.24 -16.58 -7.16
C ALA A 451 -0.76 -16.55 -5.70
N THR A 452 -1.31 -15.62 -4.93
CA THR A 452 -1.03 -15.45 -3.50
C THR A 452 -2.09 -16.14 -2.66
N SER A 453 -1.71 -16.77 -1.54
CA SER A 453 -2.66 -17.37 -0.60
C SER A 453 -3.66 -16.35 -0.06
N ASP A 454 -4.94 -16.69 -0.02
CA ASP A 454 -6.02 -15.83 0.49
C ASP A 454 -5.84 -15.50 1.98
N ASP A 455 -5.27 -16.43 2.76
CA ASP A 455 -4.98 -16.24 4.19
C ASP A 455 -3.90 -15.17 4.39
N VAL A 456 -2.87 -15.15 3.55
CA VAL A 456 -1.82 -14.13 3.58
C VAL A 456 -2.38 -12.76 3.23
N VAL A 457 -3.24 -12.67 2.21
CA VAL A 457 -3.92 -11.41 1.86
C VAL A 457 -4.82 -10.92 2.99
N SER A 458 -5.52 -11.85 3.67
CA SER A 458 -6.36 -11.51 4.84
C SER A 458 -5.52 -10.98 6.00
N ALA A 459 -4.34 -11.60 6.24
CA ALA A 459 -3.39 -11.15 7.26
C ALA A 459 -2.86 -9.75 6.94
N LEU A 460 -2.44 -9.50 5.68
CA LEU A 460 -2.01 -8.19 5.20
C LEU A 460 -3.06 -7.11 5.47
N PHE A 461 -4.29 -7.34 5.01
CA PHE A 461 -5.35 -6.33 5.13
C PHE A 461 -5.68 -6.04 6.59
N ARG A 462 -5.78 -7.05 7.44
CA ARG A 462 -6.01 -6.89 8.88
C ARG A 462 -4.90 -6.08 9.55
N GLN A 463 -3.63 -6.41 9.27
CA GLN A 463 -2.47 -5.72 9.82
C GLN A 463 -2.37 -4.28 9.33
N ALA A 464 -2.74 -4.02 8.07
CA ALA A 464 -2.71 -2.70 7.46
C ALA A 464 -3.98 -1.85 7.71
N GLY A 465 -5.00 -2.39 8.39
CA GLY A 465 -6.26 -1.67 8.62
C GLY A 465 -7.13 -1.49 7.38
N VAL A 466 -6.91 -2.33 6.37
CA VAL A 466 -7.72 -2.33 5.15
C VAL A 466 -8.99 -3.14 5.39
N THR A 467 -10.14 -2.52 5.22
CA THR A 467 -11.43 -3.19 5.30
C THR A 467 -11.62 -4.09 4.10
N ARG A 468 -11.51 -5.41 4.32
CA ARG A 468 -11.69 -6.40 3.27
C ARG A 468 -13.17 -6.71 3.06
N VAL A 469 -13.60 -6.63 1.81
CA VAL A 469 -14.96 -7.04 1.40
C VAL A 469 -14.88 -8.11 0.31
N THR A 470 -16.00 -8.84 0.12
CA THR A 470 -16.02 -10.03 -0.74
C THR A 470 -16.78 -9.82 -2.04
N THR A 471 -17.67 -8.85 -2.08
CA THR A 471 -18.47 -8.50 -3.24
C THR A 471 -18.36 -7.02 -3.58
N LEU A 472 -18.75 -6.66 -4.79
CA LEU A 472 -18.79 -5.26 -5.23
C LEU A 472 -19.90 -4.47 -4.55
N GLU A 473 -21.01 -5.15 -4.19
CA GLU A 473 -22.09 -4.57 -3.42
C GLU A 473 -21.61 -4.18 -2.02
N GLU A 474 -20.95 -5.10 -1.31
CA GLU A 474 -20.32 -4.80 -0.01
C GLU A 474 -19.31 -3.66 -0.09
N LEU A 475 -18.57 -3.52 -1.21
CA LEU A 475 -17.60 -2.44 -1.42
C LEU A 475 -18.29 -1.07 -1.37
N LEU A 476 -19.37 -0.92 -2.12
CA LEU A 476 -20.12 0.34 -2.20
C LEU A 476 -20.95 0.60 -0.94
N ASP A 477 -21.58 -0.41 -0.36
CA ASP A 477 -22.33 -0.31 0.90
C ASP A 477 -21.42 0.17 2.05
N THR A 478 -20.22 -0.42 2.16
CA THR A 478 -19.23 -0.03 3.15
C THR A 478 -18.75 1.40 2.91
N ALA A 479 -18.45 1.75 1.65
CA ALA A 479 -18.05 3.11 1.29
C ALA A 479 -19.12 4.14 1.64
N HIS A 480 -20.41 3.80 1.38
CA HIS A 480 -21.52 4.68 1.67
C HIS A 480 -21.64 5.02 3.16
N VAL A 481 -21.43 4.04 4.03
CA VAL A 481 -21.44 4.26 5.49
C VAL A 481 -20.19 5.02 5.94
N LEU A 482 -19.00 4.63 5.48
CA LEU A 482 -17.74 5.29 5.83
C LEU A 482 -17.68 6.77 5.41
N ALA A 483 -18.25 7.10 4.24
CA ALA A 483 -18.25 8.46 3.71
C ALA A 483 -19.27 9.40 4.39
N SER A 484 -20.27 8.85 5.10
CA SER A 484 -21.40 9.65 5.58
C SER A 484 -21.65 9.55 7.08
N GLN A 485 -21.05 8.58 7.78
CA GLN A 485 -21.33 8.33 9.18
C GLN A 485 -20.11 8.55 10.05
N PRO A 486 -20.27 9.06 11.30
CA PRO A 486 -19.17 9.13 12.26
C PRO A 486 -18.76 7.73 12.71
N LEU A 487 -17.51 7.60 13.09
CA LEU A 487 -16.96 6.36 13.62
C LEU A 487 -17.56 6.04 15.00
N PRO A 488 -18.17 4.86 15.22
CA PRO A 488 -18.73 4.47 16.52
C PRO A 488 -17.68 4.36 17.60
N ALA A 489 -18.07 4.68 18.85
CA ALA A 489 -17.18 4.55 20.01
C ALA A 489 -16.99 3.09 20.46
N GLY A 490 -17.97 2.24 20.19
CA GLY A 490 -17.98 0.81 20.53
C GLY A 490 -18.81 0.03 19.51
N ASN A 491 -19.15 -1.21 19.84
CA ASN A 491 -19.91 -2.12 18.97
C ASN A 491 -21.38 -2.32 19.41
N HIS A 492 -21.86 -1.55 20.36
CA HIS A 492 -23.24 -1.65 20.85
C HIS A 492 -24.20 -0.99 19.88
N VAL A 493 -25.12 -1.78 19.32
CA VAL A 493 -26.12 -1.32 18.35
C VAL A 493 -27.53 -1.39 18.92
N ALA A 494 -28.34 -0.37 18.63
CA ALA A 494 -29.79 -0.43 18.81
C ALA A 494 -30.50 -0.60 17.48
N ILE A 495 -31.57 -1.38 17.46
CA ILE A 495 -32.43 -1.63 16.32
C ILE A 495 -33.81 -1.07 16.65
N ILE A 496 -34.30 -0.17 15.79
CA ILE A 496 -35.61 0.49 15.93
C ILE A 496 -36.45 0.13 14.71
N GLY A 497 -37.62 -0.44 14.88
CA GLY A 497 -38.47 -0.80 13.75
C GLY A 497 -39.96 -0.78 14.09
N ASN A 498 -40.80 -0.90 13.08
CA ASN A 498 -42.28 -1.02 13.21
C ASN A 498 -42.78 -2.44 12.88
N SER A 499 -41.88 -3.41 12.87
CA SER A 499 -42.19 -4.82 12.56
C SER A 499 -41.14 -5.76 13.17
N GLY A 500 -41.56 -6.83 13.85
CA GLY A 500 -40.68 -7.75 14.53
C GLY A 500 -39.79 -8.58 13.63
N GLY A 501 -40.27 -9.05 12.48
CA GLY A 501 -39.51 -9.93 11.57
C GLY A 501 -38.20 -9.32 11.07
N PRO A 502 -38.21 -8.14 10.45
CA PRO A 502 -37.01 -7.45 10.04
C PRO A 502 -36.03 -7.12 11.19
N GLY A 503 -36.59 -6.83 12.39
CA GLY A 503 -35.79 -6.60 13.60
C GLY A 503 -35.01 -7.84 14.01
N ILE A 504 -35.57 -9.04 13.92
CA ILE A 504 -34.89 -10.31 14.21
C ILE A 504 -33.78 -10.56 13.18
N LEU A 505 -34.04 -10.40 11.89
CA LEU A 505 -33.03 -10.55 10.85
C LEU A 505 -31.89 -9.57 11.03
N ALA A 506 -32.19 -8.31 11.43
CA ALA A 506 -31.16 -7.33 11.73
C ALA A 506 -30.30 -7.75 12.93
N ALA A 507 -30.90 -8.32 14.00
CA ALA A 507 -30.18 -8.78 15.16
C ALA A 507 -29.22 -9.92 14.84
N ASP A 508 -29.68 -10.94 14.12
CA ASP A 508 -28.83 -12.05 13.65
C ASP A 508 -27.67 -11.56 12.78
N ALA A 509 -27.95 -10.61 11.87
CA ALA A 509 -26.91 -10.02 11.02
C ALA A 509 -25.92 -9.16 11.81
N CYS A 510 -26.36 -8.43 12.83
CA CYS A 510 -25.51 -7.64 13.70
C CYS A 510 -24.52 -8.54 14.45
N GLU A 511 -24.99 -9.62 15.09
CA GLU A 511 -24.11 -10.57 15.78
C GLU A 511 -23.10 -11.20 14.80
N GLY A 512 -23.56 -11.59 13.60
CA GLY A 512 -22.68 -12.10 12.53
C GLY A 512 -21.63 -11.08 12.05
N ALA A 513 -21.90 -9.79 12.20
CA ALA A 513 -21.02 -8.68 11.84
C ALA A 513 -20.17 -8.17 13.02
N GLY A 514 -20.17 -8.84 14.17
CA GLY A 514 -19.39 -8.45 15.35
C GLY A 514 -19.98 -7.29 16.15
N LEU A 515 -21.25 -6.93 15.87
CA LEU A 515 -22.00 -5.94 16.66
C LEU A 515 -22.75 -6.63 17.79
N GLU A 516 -22.91 -5.95 18.93
CA GLU A 516 -23.70 -6.40 20.06
C GLU A 516 -25.03 -5.68 20.10
N VAL A 517 -26.14 -6.42 20.05
CA VAL A 517 -27.49 -5.87 20.23
C VAL A 517 -27.70 -5.59 21.73
N ALA A 518 -27.19 -4.46 22.20
CA ALA A 518 -27.08 -4.14 23.60
C ALA A 518 -28.42 -3.79 24.27
N ARG A 519 -28.54 -4.01 25.57
CA ARG A 519 -29.71 -3.59 26.33
C ARG A 519 -29.71 -2.08 26.52
N LEU A 520 -30.88 -1.48 26.33
CA LEU A 520 -31.08 -0.07 26.66
C LEU A 520 -30.97 0.18 28.17
N SER A 521 -30.56 1.38 28.54
CA SER A 521 -30.64 1.81 29.94
C SER A 521 -32.09 1.77 30.43
N ALA A 522 -32.27 1.46 31.73
CA ALA A 522 -33.62 1.39 32.31
C ALA A 522 -34.40 2.70 32.17
N GLY A 523 -33.71 3.85 32.19
CA GLY A 523 -34.30 5.17 31.93
C GLY A 523 -34.85 5.32 30.53
N THR A 524 -34.05 5.01 29.52
CA THR A 524 -34.45 5.05 28.11
C THR A 524 -35.59 4.10 27.83
N ALA A 525 -35.53 2.85 28.30
CA ALA A 525 -36.57 1.86 28.13
C ALA A 525 -37.90 2.30 28.77
N SER A 526 -37.85 2.94 29.94
CA SER A 526 -39.06 3.48 30.62
C SER A 526 -39.68 4.64 29.84
N GLN A 527 -38.87 5.56 29.28
CA GLN A 527 -39.35 6.69 28.48
C GLN A 527 -40.00 6.21 27.17
N ILE A 528 -39.37 5.26 26.50
CA ILE A 528 -39.91 4.66 25.27
C ILE A 528 -41.23 3.96 25.55
N ARG A 529 -41.34 3.21 26.68
CA ARG A 529 -42.58 2.54 27.07
C ARG A 529 -43.73 3.53 27.37
N ALA A 530 -43.39 4.65 27.99
CA ALA A 530 -44.37 5.72 28.25
C ALA A 530 -44.85 6.38 26.94
N LEU A 531 -44.00 6.48 25.93
CA LEU A 531 -44.30 7.07 24.62
C LEU A 531 -45.13 6.13 23.73
N LEU A 532 -44.79 4.85 23.67
CA LEU A 532 -45.37 3.89 22.73
C LEU A 532 -46.54 3.11 23.29
N GLY A 533 -46.70 3.08 24.63
CA GLY A 533 -47.72 2.32 25.30
C GLY A 533 -47.47 0.80 25.44
N PRO A 534 -48.47 0.02 25.93
CA PRO A 534 -48.22 -1.36 26.35
C PRO A 534 -48.03 -2.37 25.23
N ASN A 535 -48.42 -2.04 24.00
CA ASN A 535 -48.37 -2.97 22.85
C ASN A 535 -47.00 -3.02 22.16
N ALA A 536 -46.10 -2.08 22.43
CA ALA A 536 -44.77 -2.03 21.86
C ALA A 536 -43.79 -2.88 22.67
N ALA A 537 -42.89 -3.58 21.94
CA ALA A 537 -41.75 -4.23 22.56
C ALA A 537 -40.60 -3.22 22.70
N VAL A 538 -40.21 -2.89 23.95
CA VAL A 538 -39.19 -1.87 24.24
C VAL A 538 -37.83 -2.49 24.57
N ALA A 539 -37.68 -3.81 24.50
CA ALA A 539 -36.37 -4.46 24.49
C ALA A 539 -35.73 -4.25 23.11
N ASN A 540 -34.41 -4.20 23.09
CA ASN A 540 -33.69 -4.14 21.81
C ASN A 540 -33.65 -5.54 21.16
N PRO A 541 -34.14 -5.73 19.92
CA PRO A 541 -34.79 -4.78 19.00
C PRO A 541 -36.08 -4.12 19.50
N ILE A 542 -36.23 -2.81 19.26
CA ILE A 542 -37.44 -2.06 19.63
C ILE A 542 -38.45 -2.24 18.51
N ASP A 543 -39.59 -2.88 18.83
CA ASP A 543 -40.72 -3.00 17.91
C ASP A 543 -41.86 -2.02 18.30
N MET A 544 -41.98 -0.96 17.51
CA MET A 544 -42.96 0.12 17.73
C MET A 544 -44.35 -0.21 17.19
N VAL A 545 -44.54 -1.38 16.64
CA VAL A 545 -45.70 -1.89 15.91
C VAL A 545 -46.02 -1.12 14.62
N ALA A 546 -46.83 -1.75 13.72
CA ALA A 546 -47.09 -1.26 12.38
C ALA A 546 -47.79 0.12 12.30
N SER A 547 -48.45 0.57 13.40
CA SER A 547 -49.10 1.86 13.48
C SER A 547 -48.21 3.01 13.95
N ALA A 548 -46.91 2.78 14.08
CA ALA A 548 -45.97 3.79 14.53
C ALA A 548 -45.94 5.00 13.59
N THR A 549 -46.06 6.19 14.16
CA THR A 549 -46.06 7.46 13.41
C THR A 549 -44.63 8.00 13.22
N ALA A 550 -44.50 8.95 12.28
CA ALA A 550 -43.21 9.65 12.07
C ALA A 550 -42.71 10.35 13.36
N ASP A 551 -43.62 10.99 14.11
CA ASP A 551 -43.27 11.65 15.39
C ASP A 551 -42.76 10.64 16.43
N GLN A 552 -43.33 9.44 16.48
CA GLN A 552 -42.84 8.37 17.36
C GLN A 552 -41.44 7.88 16.93
N TYR A 553 -41.21 7.74 15.62
CA TYR A 553 -39.85 7.43 15.14
C TYR A 553 -38.83 8.48 15.57
N GLU A 554 -39.17 9.76 15.38
CA GLU A 554 -38.30 10.87 15.81
C GLU A 554 -38.00 10.83 17.32
N ALA A 555 -39.06 10.69 18.13
CA ALA A 555 -38.92 10.71 19.59
C ALA A 555 -38.13 9.49 20.10
N VAL A 556 -38.43 8.28 19.62
CA VAL A 556 -37.71 7.05 20.02
C VAL A 556 -36.25 7.14 19.59
N LEU A 557 -35.95 7.52 18.33
CA LEU A 557 -34.59 7.64 17.84
C LEU A 557 -33.80 8.67 18.66
N ARG A 558 -34.38 9.83 19.02
CA ARG A 558 -33.70 10.81 19.87
C ARG A 558 -33.35 10.24 21.26
N LEU A 559 -34.27 9.47 21.87
CA LEU A 559 -34.03 8.82 23.17
C LEU A 559 -32.87 7.79 23.08
N VAL A 560 -32.87 6.97 22.02
CA VAL A 560 -31.84 5.95 21.81
C VAL A 560 -30.48 6.60 21.50
N LEU A 561 -30.44 7.67 20.73
CA LEU A 561 -29.20 8.41 20.44
C LEU A 561 -28.59 9.07 21.69
N GLN A 562 -29.40 9.37 22.70
CA GLN A 562 -28.94 9.91 23.99
C GLN A 562 -28.53 8.82 24.98
N ASP A 563 -28.87 7.55 24.74
CA ASP A 563 -28.53 6.44 25.63
C ASP A 563 -27.02 6.12 25.59
N GLY A 564 -26.32 6.27 26.72
CA GLY A 564 -24.88 6.00 26.83
C GLY A 564 -24.48 4.52 26.62
N GLN A 565 -25.45 3.60 26.62
CA GLN A 565 -25.20 2.17 26.36
C GLN A 565 -25.15 1.84 24.85
N ILE A 566 -25.49 2.78 23.98
CA ILE A 566 -25.61 2.56 22.52
C ILE A 566 -24.58 3.40 21.78
N ASP A 567 -23.88 2.79 20.82
CA ASP A 567 -22.87 3.44 19.98
C ASP A 567 -23.39 3.74 18.56
N SER A 568 -24.34 2.95 18.07
CA SER A 568 -24.90 3.07 16.72
C SER A 568 -26.36 2.60 16.64
N VAL A 569 -27.07 3.00 15.60
CA VAL A 569 -28.50 2.69 15.45
C VAL A 569 -28.81 2.24 14.02
N ILE A 570 -29.60 1.16 13.91
CA ILE A 570 -30.25 0.73 12.67
C ILE A 570 -31.74 1.09 12.78
N VAL A 571 -32.26 1.89 11.87
CA VAL A 571 -33.68 2.25 11.79
C VAL A 571 -34.35 1.48 10.65
N ILE A 572 -35.33 0.65 10.97
CA ILE A 572 -36.05 -0.19 10.02
C ILE A 572 -37.47 0.36 9.85
N TYR A 573 -37.84 0.59 8.61
CA TYR A 573 -39.19 0.95 8.25
C TYR A 573 -39.80 -0.07 7.29
N THR A 574 -40.85 -0.72 7.73
CA THR A 574 -41.65 -1.62 6.90
C THR A 574 -42.93 -0.84 6.50
N PRO A 575 -43.17 -0.59 5.20
CA PRO A 575 -44.28 0.25 4.80
C PRO A 575 -45.63 -0.42 5.07
N PRO A 576 -46.41 0.03 6.07
CA PRO A 576 -47.79 -0.40 6.25
C PRO A 576 -48.72 0.43 5.33
N MET A 577 -49.93 -0.02 5.10
CA MET A 577 -50.88 0.73 4.28
C MET A 577 -51.30 2.11 4.86
N VAL A 578 -50.92 2.40 6.11
CA VAL A 578 -51.38 3.58 6.85
C VAL A 578 -50.32 4.68 7.05
N THR A 579 -49.04 4.44 6.74
CA THR A 579 -47.97 5.43 6.89
C THR A 579 -47.09 5.47 5.64
N ALA A 580 -46.79 6.67 5.13
CA ALA A 580 -45.92 6.86 3.98
C ALA A 580 -44.42 6.86 4.43
N PRO A 581 -43.48 6.45 3.58
CA PRO A 581 -42.07 6.40 3.92
C PRO A 581 -41.44 7.79 4.11
N GLU A 582 -41.86 8.80 3.34
CA GLU A 582 -41.23 10.13 3.34
C GLU A 582 -41.30 10.85 4.70
N PRO A 583 -42.46 10.95 5.40
CA PRO A 583 -42.52 11.56 6.73
C PRO A 583 -41.63 10.86 7.77
N VAL A 584 -41.51 9.51 7.67
CA VAL A 584 -40.64 8.75 8.57
C VAL A 584 -39.19 9.03 8.25
N ALA A 585 -38.82 9.10 6.99
CA ALA A 585 -37.45 9.45 6.56
C ALA A 585 -37.06 10.86 7.03
N GLU A 586 -37.97 11.85 6.90
CA GLU A 586 -37.76 13.20 7.43
C GLU A 586 -37.58 13.21 8.95
N ALA A 587 -38.37 12.43 9.68
CA ALA A 587 -38.30 12.30 11.13
C ALA A 587 -36.94 11.68 11.54
N VAL A 588 -36.48 10.64 10.84
CA VAL A 588 -35.17 10.02 11.06
C VAL A 588 -34.04 11.01 10.78
N ALA A 589 -34.10 11.75 9.68
CA ALA A 589 -33.12 12.78 9.34
C ALA A 589 -33.06 13.89 10.42
N ARG A 590 -34.21 14.40 10.88
CA ARG A 590 -34.28 15.42 11.96
C ARG A 590 -33.72 14.88 13.29
N ALA A 591 -34.02 13.63 13.65
CA ALA A 591 -33.52 13.03 14.89
C ALA A 591 -32.02 12.78 14.88
N ALA A 592 -31.47 12.38 13.74
CA ALA A 592 -30.06 12.10 13.55
C ALA A 592 -29.21 13.38 13.37
N ALA A 593 -29.84 14.51 13.07
CA ALA A 593 -29.14 15.79 12.88
C ALA A 593 -28.33 16.15 14.14
N GLY A 594 -27.03 16.41 13.98
CA GLY A 594 -26.14 16.74 15.08
C GLY A 594 -25.75 15.60 16.02
N SER A 595 -26.20 14.38 15.78
CA SER A 595 -25.77 13.20 16.55
C SER A 595 -24.34 12.83 16.22
N THR A 596 -23.56 12.43 17.23
CA THR A 596 -22.19 11.86 17.07
C THR A 596 -22.21 10.35 16.87
N LYS A 597 -23.37 9.69 16.92
CA LYS A 597 -23.53 8.26 16.72
C LYS A 597 -23.87 7.93 15.29
N ALA A 598 -23.43 6.78 14.80
CA ALA A 598 -23.76 6.29 13.48
C ALA A 598 -25.23 5.88 13.40
N VAL A 599 -25.91 6.29 12.33
CA VAL A 599 -27.30 5.92 12.02
C VAL A 599 -27.37 5.43 10.60
N VAL A 600 -27.86 4.22 10.42
CA VAL A 600 -28.18 3.64 9.11
C VAL A 600 -29.66 3.28 9.06
N ALA A 601 -30.23 3.28 7.87
CA ALA A 601 -31.66 3.02 7.68
C ALA A 601 -31.88 1.81 6.76
N ASN A 602 -33.02 1.16 6.96
CA ASN A 602 -33.54 0.16 6.07
C ASN A 602 -35.02 0.49 5.77
N PHE A 603 -35.29 0.91 4.55
CA PHE A 603 -36.67 1.11 4.06
C PHE A 603 -37.09 -0.07 3.19
N LEU A 604 -37.71 -1.07 3.80
CA LEU A 604 -38.09 -2.33 3.14
C LEU A 604 -38.90 -2.07 1.86
N ALA A 605 -38.57 -2.83 0.83
CA ALA A 605 -39.15 -2.75 -0.50
C ALA A 605 -38.85 -1.47 -1.32
N SER A 606 -38.08 -0.54 -0.79
CA SER A 606 -37.58 0.61 -1.56
C SER A 606 -36.12 0.36 -1.99
N ARG A 607 -35.88 0.38 -3.31
CA ARG A 607 -34.52 0.33 -3.86
C ARG A 607 -33.80 1.68 -3.84
N GLN A 608 -34.57 2.77 -3.80
CA GLN A 608 -34.05 4.13 -3.73
C GLN A 608 -34.23 4.66 -2.32
N ALA A 609 -33.22 5.31 -1.79
CA ALA A 609 -33.31 6.00 -0.50
C ALA A 609 -34.34 7.14 -0.62
N PRO A 610 -35.20 7.35 0.40
CA PRO A 610 -36.05 8.55 0.45
C PRO A 610 -35.18 9.82 0.38
N ASP A 611 -35.66 10.86 -0.32
CA ASP A 611 -34.90 12.10 -0.57
C ASP A 611 -34.42 12.78 0.73
N ALA A 612 -35.22 12.71 1.80
CA ALA A 612 -34.87 13.27 3.10
C ALA A 612 -33.58 12.67 3.72
N LEU A 613 -33.23 11.42 3.35
CA LEU A 613 -32.03 10.74 3.85
C LEU A 613 -30.76 11.08 3.06
N LEU A 614 -30.91 11.70 1.88
CA LEU A 614 -29.77 12.01 1.01
C LEU A 614 -28.95 13.21 1.46
N GLY A 615 -29.44 14.01 2.40
CA GLY A 615 -28.74 15.16 2.96
C GLY A 615 -28.55 16.32 1.97
N ARG A 616 -29.41 16.42 0.92
CA ARG A 616 -29.29 17.43 -0.16
C ARG A 616 -29.37 18.87 0.34
N ASP A 617 -30.05 19.11 1.47
CA ASP A 617 -30.21 20.43 2.08
C ASP A 617 -29.05 20.81 3.04
N GLY A 618 -27.90 20.16 2.90
CA GLY A 618 -26.76 20.34 3.80
C GLY A 618 -26.89 19.59 5.13
N GLY A 619 -27.91 18.77 5.28
CA GLY A 619 -28.09 17.85 6.39
C GLY A 619 -27.15 16.63 6.28
N ARG A 620 -27.08 15.88 7.37
CA ARG A 620 -26.32 14.62 7.38
C ARG A 620 -26.98 13.58 6.48
N ARG A 621 -26.21 12.97 5.60
CA ARG A 621 -26.66 11.83 4.82
C ARG A 621 -26.81 10.60 5.70
N ILE A 622 -27.92 9.86 5.56
CA ILE A 622 -28.17 8.60 6.26
C ILE A 622 -28.25 7.48 5.22
N PRO A 623 -27.27 6.55 5.18
CA PRO A 623 -27.31 5.40 4.28
C PRO A 623 -28.57 4.58 4.47
N SER A 624 -29.25 4.28 3.36
CA SER A 624 -30.45 3.45 3.37
C SER A 624 -30.24 2.21 2.50
N PHE A 625 -30.61 1.06 3.05
CA PHE A 625 -30.40 -0.25 2.46
C PHE A 625 -31.72 -0.93 2.14
N PRO A 626 -31.78 -1.81 1.13
CA PRO A 626 -33.03 -2.49 0.74
C PRO A 626 -33.46 -3.58 1.74
N SER A 627 -32.55 -4.10 2.56
CA SER A 627 -32.80 -5.09 3.60
C SER A 627 -31.92 -4.83 4.84
N PRO A 628 -32.22 -5.45 6.00
CA PRO A 628 -31.48 -5.23 7.24
C PRO A 628 -30.03 -5.74 7.21
N GLU A 629 -29.76 -6.82 6.49
CA GLU A 629 -28.48 -7.52 6.54
C GLU A 629 -27.32 -6.66 5.97
N PRO A 630 -27.42 -6.05 4.77
CA PRO A 630 -26.40 -5.12 4.29
C PRO A 630 -26.16 -3.94 5.22
N ALA A 631 -27.22 -3.41 5.86
CA ALA A 631 -27.11 -2.33 6.83
C ALA A 631 -26.24 -2.75 8.04
N ALA A 632 -26.52 -3.93 8.60
CA ALA A 632 -25.78 -4.50 9.72
C ALA A 632 -24.33 -4.80 9.32
N MET A 633 -24.10 -5.40 8.17
CA MET A 633 -22.74 -5.71 7.65
C MET A 633 -21.91 -4.45 7.44
N ALA A 634 -22.46 -3.43 6.78
CA ALA A 634 -21.75 -2.17 6.54
C ALA A 634 -21.43 -1.42 7.85
N LEU A 635 -22.38 -1.44 8.81
CA LEU A 635 -22.19 -0.85 10.13
C LEU A 635 -21.13 -1.62 10.94
N GLY A 636 -21.09 -2.95 10.86
CA GLY A 636 -20.07 -3.79 11.47
C GLY A 636 -18.67 -3.45 10.97
N ARG A 637 -18.50 -3.26 9.65
CA ARG A 637 -17.22 -2.85 9.05
C ARG A 637 -16.79 -1.44 9.47
N LEU A 638 -17.75 -0.51 9.56
CA LEU A 638 -17.48 0.83 10.13
C LEU A 638 -16.95 0.72 11.56
N THR A 639 -17.55 -0.14 12.36
CA THR A 639 -17.20 -0.38 13.77
C THR A 639 -15.82 -1.06 13.88
N GLU A 640 -15.56 -2.06 13.06
CA GLU A 640 -14.27 -2.75 12.98
C GLU A 640 -13.14 -1.76 12.63
N TYR A 641 -13.34 -0.94 11.59
CA TYR A 641 -12.38 0.10 11.22
C TYR A 641 -12.20 1.12 12.36
N ALA A 642 -13.26 1.55 13.01
CA ALA A 642 -13.20 2.47 14.13
C ALA A 642 -12.41 1.88 15.33
N ALA A 643 -12.58 0.59 15.61
CA ALA A 643 -11.82 -0.12 16.63
C ALA A 643 -10.34 -0.22 16.26
N TRP A 644 -10.04 -0.62 15.02
CA TRP A 644 -8.66 -0.70 14.51
C TRP A 644 -7.95 0.66 14.59
N ARG A 645 -8.62 1.75 14.20
CA ARG A 645 -8.04 3.11 14.20
C ARG A 645 -7.72 3.62 15.62
N ARG A 646 -8.47 3.18 16.64
CA ARG A 646 -8.23 3.56 18.04
C ARG A 646 -7.12 2.75 18.70
N ARG A 647 -6.76 1.64 18.10
CA ARG A 647 -5.72 0.73 18.61
C ARG A 647 -4.35 1.41 18.54
N ASP A 648 -3.51 1.12 19.55
CA ASP A 648 -2.10 1.48 19.49
C ASP A 648 -1.46 0.78 18.28
N PRO A 649 -0.78 1.47 17.38
CA PRO A 649 -0.08 0.84 16.26
C PRO A 649 1.07 -0.07 16.70
N GLY A 650 1.51 0.02 17.94
CA GLY A 650 2.67 -0.70 18.47
C GLY A 650 3.99 -0.16 17.93
N THR A 651 5.06 -0.74 18.45
CA THR A 651 6.44 -0.43 18.03
C THR A 651 7.18 -1.72 17.70
N VAL A 652 8.15 -1.65 16.79
CA VAL A 652 9.12 -2.73 16.60
C VAL A 652 10.12 -2.63 17.74
N PRO A 653 10.12 -3.59 18.70
CA PRO A 653 10.95 -3.45 19.90
C PRO A 653 12.42 -3.67 19.58
N ALA A 654 13.29 -2.94 20.28
CA ALA A 654 14.70 -3.24 20.31
C ALA A 654 14.91 -4.48 21.20
N LEU A 655 15.30 -5.59 20.60
CA LEU A 655 15.51 -6.87 21.31
C LEU A 655 16.96 -6.96 21.80
N ASP A 656 17.14 -7.20 23.09
CA ASP A 656 18.44 -7.39 23.69
C ASP A 656 18.99 -8.81 23.43
N GLY A 657 20.33 -8.93 23.41
CA GLY A 657 21.01 -10.21 23.35
C GLY A 657 21.06 -10.86 21.96
N ILE A 658 20.83 -10.10 20.89
CA ILE A 658 21.00 -10.57 19.51
C ILE A 658 22.42 -10.36 19.03
N ASP A 659 23.06 -11.44 18.52
CA ASP A 659 24.37 -11.44 17.90
C ASP A 659 24.25 -11.64 16.38
N ARG A 660 24.00 -10.53 15.66
CA ARG A 660 23.78 -10.52 14.21
C ARG A 660 24.99 -10.97 13.41
N ASP A 661 26.20 -10.66 13.88
CA ASP A 661 27.43 -11.00 13.14
C ASP A 661 27.70 -12.50 13.21
N ARG A 662 27.51 -13.11 14.39
CA ARG A 662 27.58 -14.56 14.54
C ARG A 662 26.52 -15.27 13.70
N ALA A 663 25.28 -14.76 13.70
CA ALA A 663 24.19 -15.33 12.93
C ALA A 663 24.48 -15.31 11.42
N ARG A 664 24.98 -14.21 10.89
CA ARG A 664 25.41 -14.12 9.47
C ARG A 664 26.51 -15.12 9.15
N ALA A 665 27.54 -15.22 10.00
CA ALA A 665 28.65 -16.15 9.81
C ALA A 665 28.17 -17.61 9.72
N ILE A 666 27.21 -18.02 10.57
CA ILE A 666 26.64 -19.37 10.55
C ILE A 666 25.94 -19.65 9.21
N VAL A 667 25.13 -18.71 8.73
CA VAL A 667 24.39 -18.84 7.47
C VAL A 667 25.36 -18.86 6.27
N GLU A 668 26.37 -17.99 6.25
CA GLU A 668 27.37 -17.93 5.19
C GLU A 668 28.22 -19.21 5.13
N GLU A 669 28.64 -19.75 6.29
CA GLU A 669 29.35 -21.01 6.38
C GLU A 669 28.50 -22.18 5.81
N ALA A 670 27.20 -22.23 6.16
CA ALA A 670 26.31 -23.25 5.65
C ALA A 670 26.09 -23.17 4.12
N LEU A 671 26.03 -21.94 3.58
CA LEU A 671 25.91 -21.73 2.15
C LEU A 671 27.21 -22.03 1.39
N ALA A 672 28.40 -21.89 2.03
CA ALA A 672 29.71 -22.13 1.44
C ALA A 672 30.09 -23.63 1.43
N THR A 673 29.77 -24.36 2.51
CA THR A 673 30.27 -25.75 2.74
C THR A 673 29.49 -26.83 2.00
N GLY A 674 28.44 -26.50 1.23
CA GLY A 674 27.65 -27.50 0.49
C GLY A 674 27.04 -28.53 1.41
N GLY A 675 26.21 -28.12 2.35
CA GLY A 675 25.44 -29.02 3.22
C GLY A 675 24.69 -30.07 2.41
N ALA A 676 24.51 -31.27 2.97
CA ALA A 676 23.86 -32.39 2.30
C ALA A 676 22.53 -31.93 1.68
N GLU A 677 22.37 -32.17 0.38
CA GLU A 677 21.06 -32.10 -0.26
C GLU A 677 20.13 -33.00 0.53
N VAL A 678 19.07 -32.44 1.08
CA VAL A 678 18.01 -33.26 1.66
C VAL A 678 17.38 -33.99 0.47
N PRO A 679 17.38 -35.34 0.44
CA PRO A 679 16.48 -36.03 -0.46
C PRO A 679 15.08 -35.49 -0.16
N ASP A 680 14.30 -35.18 -1.17
CA ASP A 680 12.91 -34.81 -1.01
C ASP A 680 12.31 -35.61 0.12
N ALA A 681 11.99 -34.97 1.22
CA ALA A 681 11.30 -35.61 2.33
C ALA A 681 10.09 -36.29 1.70
N PRO A 682 9.77 -37.55 2.06
CA PRO A 682 8.61 -38.22 1.51
C PRO A 682 7.43 -37.27 1.67
N GLU A 683 6.82 -36.89 0.54
CA GLU A 683 5.67 -35.97 0.54
C GLU A 683 4.76 -36.40 1.69
N PRO A 684 4.46 -35.49 2.64
CA PRO A 684 3.43 -35.78 3.61
C PRO A 684 2.20 -36.08 2.78
N SER A 685 1.61 -37.24 3.02
CA SER A 685 0.46 -37.80 2.31
C SER A 685 -0.79 -36.95 2.59
N GLY A 686 -0.81 -35.76 2.07
CA GLY A 686 -1.87 -34.76 2.12
C GLY A 686 -1.86 -34.00 0.82
N ARG A 687 -2.95 -34.00 0.09
CA ARG A 687 -3.14 -33.26 -1.17
C ARG A 687 -2.68 -31.81 -0.99
N HIS A 688 -1.56 -31.47 -1.62
CA HIS A 688 -1.10 -30.08 -1.76
C HIS A 688 -2.20 -29.25 -2.41
N LEU A 689 -2.84 -28.39 -1.62
CA LEU A 689 -3.57 -27.25 -2.14
C LEU A 689 -2.53 -26.31 -2.79
N GLY A 690 -2.39 -26.47 -4.14
CA GLY A 690 -1.81 -25.50 -5.07
C GLY A 690 -0.56 -24.78 -4.61
N ARG A 691 0.61 -25.45 -4.53
CA ARG A 691 1.89 -24.74 -4.61
C ARG A 691 2.04 -24.21 -6.04
N PRO A 692 2.24 -22.91 -6.24
CA PRO A 692 2.76 -22.43 -7.52
C PRO A 692 4.16 -23.00 -7.67
N THR A 693 4.46 -23.62 -8.82
CA THR A 693 5.79 -24.08 -9.19
C THR A 693 6.74 -22.87 -9.14
N PRO A 694 7.76 -22.84 -8.26
CA PRO A 694 8.73 -21.76 -8.28
C PRO A 694 9.51 -21.84 -9.58
N SER A 695 9.73 -20.70 -10.22
CA SER A 695 10.81 -20.56 -11.20
C SER A 695 12.11 -21.03 -10.56
N VAL A 696 12.84 -21.91 -11.23
CA VAL A 696 14.11 -22.57 -10.90
C VAL A 696 14.89 -21.82 -9.81
N THR A 697 14.63 -22.12 -8.55
CA THR A 697 15.42 -21.65 -7.42
C THR A 697 16.10 -22.86 -6.81
N GLU A 698 17.39 -22.74 -6.45
CA GLU A 698 18.10 -23.80 -5.74
C GLU A 698 17.27 -24.30 -4.55
N PRO A 699 17.20 -25.62 -4.30
CA PRO A 699 16.46 -26.15 -3.15
C PRO A 699 17.09 -25.59 -1.85
N ALA A 700 16.23 -25.32 -0.85
CA ALA A 700 16.72 -24.88 0.45
C ALA A 700 17.59 -25.98 1.08
N ARG A 701 18.70 -25.62 1.67
CA ARG A 701 19.61 -26.51 2.38
C ARG A 701 19.27 -26.47 3.85
N GLN A 702 19.03 -27.61 4.47
CA GLN A 702 18.82 -27.66 5.91
C GLN A 702 20.15 -27.44 6.67
N LEU A 703 20.10 -26.59 7.70
CA LEU A 703 21.18 -26.46 8.65
C LEU A 703 21.33 -27.75 9.45
N SER A 704 22.58 -28.06 9.82
CA SER A 704 22.82 -29.11 10.81
C SER A 704 22.14 -28.74 12.14
N ARG A 705 21.80 -29.74 12.96
CA ARG A 705 21.22 -29.49 14.28
C ARG A 705 22.04 -28.50 15.11
N ARG A 706 23.35 -28.63 15.12
CA ARG A 706 24.27 -27.72 15.84
C ARG A 706 24.17 -26.29 15.31
N ALA A 707 24.23 -26.10 13.99
CA ALA A 707 24.11 -24.78 13.36
C ALA A 707 22.73 -24.16 13.62
N THR A 708 21.65 -24.94 13.63
CA THR A 708 20.29 -24.49 13.99
C THR A 708 20.26 -24.00 15.44
N GLU A 709 20.79 -24.76 16.40
CA GLU A 709 20.85 -24.39 17.82
C GLU A 709 21.70 -23.12 18.03
N GLU A 710 22.85 -23.01 17.37
CA GLU A 710 23.73 -21.84 17.44
C GLU A 710 23.07 -20.58 16.82
N LEU A 711 22.37 -20.72 15.69
CA LEU A 711 21.66 -19.61 15.06
C LEU A 711 20.49 -19.12 15.92
N LEU A 712 19.70 -20.02 16.47
CA LEU A 712 18.61 -19.65 17.37
C LEU A 712 19.13 -19.01 18.66
N ALA A 713 20.24 -19.53 19.22
CA ALA A 713 20.88 -18.94 20.40
C ALA A 713 21.42 -17.53 20.13
N ALA A 714 21.90 -17.23 18.91
CA ALA A 714 22.32 -15.89 18.50
C ALA A 714 21.16 -14.86 18.52
N TYR A 715 19.91 -15.32 18.44
CA TYR A 715 18.70 -14.49 18.60
C TYR A 715 18.07 -14.63 19.99
N GLY A 716 18.75 -15.29 20.96
CA GLY A 716 18.25 -15.50 22.31
C GLY A 716 17.08 -16.50 22.39
N ILE A 717 16.89 -17.31 21.36
CA ILE A 717 15.86 -18.35 21.31
C ILE A 717 16.44 -19.63 21.91
N THR A 718 15.86 -20.07 23.04
CA THR A 718 16.35 -21.25 23.76
C THR A 718 15.69 -22.51 23.23
N THR A 719 16.51 -23.46 22.77
CA THR A 719 16.07 -24.80 22.40
C THR A 719 16.48 -25.79 23.48
N THR A 720 15.55 -26.52 24.05
CA THR A 720 15.86 -27.63 24.95
C THR A 720 15.46 -28.91 24.25
N ILE A 721 16.42 -29.51 23.55
CA ILE A 721 16.22 -30.82 22.96
C ILE A 721 16.33 -31.83 24.09
N ALA A 722 15.20 -32.36 24.46
CA ALA A 722 14.90 -33.18 25.58
C ALA A 722 15.96 -34.27 25.94
N THR A 723 16.51 -34.19 27.10
CA THR A 723 16.49 -35.29 28.08
C THR A 723 16.31 -34.63 29.43
N ASP A 724 15.18 -34.93 30.06
CA ASP A 724 14.79 -34.65 31.44
C ASP A 724 14.28 -33.27 31.84
N ARG A 725 13.02 -33.25 32.26
CA ARG A 725 12.33 -32.30 33.14
C ARG A 725 11.39 -31.25 32.50
N VAL A 726 10.49 -31.69 31.65
CA VAL A 726 9.12 -31.15 31.78
C VAL A 726 8.34 -32.26 32.46
N ARG A 727 7.95 -32.08 33.72
CA ARG A 727 7.10 -33.02 34.45
C ARG A 727 5.79 -33.16 33.67
N ALA A 728 5.36 -34.39 33.46
CA ALA A 728 4.15 -34.75 32.75
C ALA A 728 2.83 -34.21 33.39
N ASP A 729 2.95 -33.48 34.48
CA ASP A 729 1.81 -33.00 35.29
C ASP A 729 1.48 -31.51 35.11
N ASP A 730 2.25 -30.72 34.33
CA ASP A 730 1.95 -29.31 34.10
C ASP A 730 1.06 -29.16 32.88
N VAL A 731 -0.01 -28.39 33.01
CA VAL A 731 -0.84 -27.93 31.87
C VAL A 731 0.04 -27.19 30.89
N ALA A 732 0.33 -27.84 29.77
CA ALA A 732 1.16 -27.28 28.72
C ALA A 732 0.42 -27.38 27.39
N ILE A 733 0.57 -26.37 26.53
CA ILE A 733 -0.04 -26.32 25.23
C ILE A 733 1.08 -26.33 24.20
N ASP A 734 1.02 -27.29 23.30
CA ASP A 734 1.96 -27.36 22.19
C ASP A 734 1.49 -26.40 21.06
N THR A 735 2.39 -25.58 20.60
CA THR A 735 2.19 -24.57 19.56
C THR A 735 3.23 -24.71 18.47
N VAL A 736 3.01 -24.08 17.34
CA VAL A 736 3.94 -24.04 16.20
C VAL A 736 4.24 -22.59 15.87
N VAL A 737 5.53 -22.26 15.74
CA VAL A 737 6.01 -20.96 15.27
C VAL A 737 6.91 -21.19 14.09
N GLY A 738 6.65 -20.49 12.97
CA GLY A 738 7.43 -20.67 11.76
C GLY A 738 7.65 -19.40 10.96
N VAL A 739 8.59 -19.49 10.02
CA VAL A 739 8.79 -18.51 8.96
C VAL A 739 8.57 -19.21 7.62
N VAL A 740 7.69 -18.64 6.82
CA VAL A 740 7.37 -19.12 5.47
C VAL A 740 7.74 -18.02 4.47
N GLN A 741 8.48 -18.36 3.42
CA GLN A 741 8.76 -17.42 2.35
C GLN A 741 7.63 -17.44 1.31
N ASP A 742 6.93 -16.32 1.19
CA ASP A 742 5.97 -16.09 0.11
C ASP A 742 6.66 -15.38 -1.06
N PRO A 743 6.45 -15.82 -2.31
CA PRO A 743 7.12 -15.21 -3.48
C PRO A 743 6.84 -13.72 -3.65
N ALA A 744 5.65 -13.24 -3.25
CA ALA A 744 5.24 -11.85 -3.38
C ALA A 744 5.52 -11.02 -2.12
N PHE A 745 5.26 -11.60 -0.93
CA PHE A 745 5.35 -10.91 0.36
C PHE A 745 6.71 -11.06 1.06
N GLY A 746 7.55 -12.01 0.61
CA GLY A 746 8.77 -12.38 1.31
C GLY A 746 8.51 -13.16 2.59
N PRO A 747 9.33 -13.02 3.66
CA PRO A 747 9.15 -13.77 4.88
C PRO A 747 7.89 -13.35 5.65
N LEU A 748 7.14 -14.38 6.07
CA LEU A 748 5.93 -14.27 6.90
C LEU A 748 6.16 -15.04 8.19
N VAL A 749 5.78 -14.46 9.32
CA VAL A 749 5.72 -15.19 10.60
C VAL A 749 4.39 -15.91 10.68
N MET A 750 4.43 -17.21 10.96
CA MET A 750 3.28 -18.08 11.17
C MET A 750 3.20 -18.49 12.64
N PHE A 751 1.97 -18.52 13.16
CA PHE A 751 1.66 -19.07 14.48
C PHE A 751 0.47 -20.01 14.40
N GLY A 752 0.51 -21.13 15.14
CA GLY A 752 -0.58 -22.10 15.25
C GLY A 752 -0.58 -22.83 16.57
N ILE A 753 -1.72 -23.41 16.97
CA ILE A 753 -1.87 -24.23 18.17
C ILE A 753 -2.11 -25.68 17.76
N GLY A 754 -1.39 -26.63 18.40
CA GLY A 754 -1.68 -28.07 18.42
C GLY A 754 -0.68 -28.99 17.73
N ASP A 755 -0.69 -30.25 18.19
CA ASP A 755 0.10 -31.39 17.72
C ASP A 755 -0.76 -32.34 16.80
N VAL A 756 -2.00 -32.03 16.59
CA VAL A 756 -2.91 -32.80 15.72
C VAL A 756 -2.75 -32.26 14.30
N PRO A 757 -3.04 -33.10 13.25
CA PRO A 757 -2.94 -32.60 11.88
C PRO A 757 -3.63 -31.24 11.75
N THR A 758 -2.89 -30.18 12.08
CA THR A 758 -3.28 -28.76 11.99
C THR A 758 -3.75 -28.41 10.59
N GLU A 759 -3.41 -29.26 9.64
CA GLU A 759 -3.91 -29.26 8.26
C GLU A 759 -5.43 -29.51 8.16
N LEU A 760 -6.00 -30.24 9.09
CA LEU A 760 -7.46 -30.53 9.12
C LEU A 760 -8.27 -29.40 9.77
N VAL A 761 -7.69 -28.68 10.72
CA VAL A 761 -8.41 -27.61 11.45
C VAL A 761 -8.06 -26.22 10.92
N ALA A 762 -6.94 -26.08 10.18
CA ALA A 762 -6.45 -24.84 9.57
C ALA A 762 -6.40 -23.61 10.51
N ASP A 763 -6.14 -23.84 11.83
CA ASP A 763 -6.08 -22.76 12.83
C ASP A 763 -4.64 -22.22 12.89
N ARG A 764 -4.30 -21.43 11.87
CA ARG A 764 -3.01 -20.77 11.71
C ARG A 764 -3.24 -19.31 11.39
N ALA A 765 -2.35 -18.45 11.86
CA ALA A 765 -2.35 -17.03 11.57
C ALA A 765 -0.98 -16.59 11.05
N PHE A 766 -0.98 -15.56 10.22
CA PHE A 766 0.22 -15.03 9.60
C PHE A 766 0.35 -13.54 9.88
N ARG A 767 1.60 -13.03 9.90
CA ARG A 767 1.92 -11.60 9.92
C ARG A 767 3.06 -11.31 8.97
N ILE A 768 2.98 -10.14 8.34
CA ILE A 768 4.03 -9.61 7.46
C ILE A 768 5.05 -8.84 8.31
N LEU A 769 6.33 -8.93 7.95
CA LEU A 769 7.39 -8.20 8.62
C LEU A 769 7.47 -6.72 8.16
N PRO A 770 7.95 -5.81 9.03
CA PRO A 770 8.35 -6.02 10.42
C PRO A 770 7.16 -6.23 11.36
N LEU A 771 7.40 -6.96 12.45
CA LEU A 771 6.37 -7.27 13.46
C LEU A 771 6.48 -6.29 14.63
N THR A 772 5.36 -5.64 15.00
CA THR A 772 5.30 -4.82 16.21
C THR A 772 4.92 -5.69 17.44
N ASP A 773 5.14 -5.17 18.63
CA ASP A 773 4.69 -5.78 19.89
C ASP A 773 3.18 -6.06 19.87
N VAL A 774 2.37 -5.10 19.41
CA VAL A 774 0.92 -5.27 19.25
C VAL A 774 0.59 -6.33 18.19
N ASP A 775 1.32 -6.39 17.08
CA ASP A 775 1.12 -7.42 16.05
C ASP A 775 1.41 -8.83 16.60
N ALA A 776 2.41 -8.99 17.50
CA ALA A 776 2.72 -10.27 18.15
C ALA A 776 1.59 -10.72 19.09
N THR A 777 1.11 -9.83 19.95
CA THR A 777 -0.03 -10.09 20.84
C THR A 777 -1.28 -10.49 20.04
N GLU A 778 -1.60 -9.76 18.98
CA GLU A 778 -2.74 -10.09 18.14
C GLU A 778 -2.58 -11.38 17.34
N LEU A 779 -1.36 -11.72 16.95
CA LEU A 779 -1.09 -12.99 16.27
C LEU A 779 -1.48 -14.15 17.20
N VAL A 780 -1.09 -14.07 18.48
CA VAL A 780 -1.44 -15.06 19.52
C VAL A 780 -2.96 -15.13 19.73
N GLN A 781 -3.63 -13.99 19.77
CA GLN A 781 -5.08 -13.92 20.05
C GLN A 781 -5.95 -14.25 18.82
N SER A 782 -5.42 -14.23 17.62
CA SER A 782 -6.21 -14.36 16.36
C SER A 782 -6.67 -15.78 16.05
N LEU A 783 -6.15 -16.79 16.74
CA LEU A 783 -6.53 -18.18 16.53
C LEU A 783 -7.87 -18.50 17.20
N ARG A 784 -8.66 -19.38 16.60
CA ARG A 784 -9.92 -19.86 17.19
C ARG A 784 -9.68 -20.59 18.52
N ALA A 785 -8.59 -21.33 18.61
CA ALA A 785 -8.17 -22.03 19.80
C ALA A 785 -7.40 -21.16 20.82
N SER A 786 -7.23 -19.87 20.56
CA SER A 786 -6.50 -18.96 21.47
C SER A 786 -7.03 -18.95 22.90
N PRO A 787 -8.35 -19.11 23.20
CA PRO A 787 -8.83 -19.17 24.58
C PRO A 787 -8.12 -20.21 25.45
N LEU A 788 -7.59 -21.28 24.84
CA LEU A 788 -6.80 -22.28 25.55
C LEU A 788 -5.55 -21.68 26.22
N LEU A 789 -4.96 -20.65 25.63
CA LEU A 789 -3.78 -19.97 26.14
C LEU A 789 -4.11 -19.04 27.33
N PHE A 790 -5.37 -18.60 27.44
CA PHE A 790 -5.86 -17.61 28.39
C PHE A 790 -6.74 -18.22 29.52
N GLY A 791 -6.60 -19.52 29.80
CA GLY A 791 -7.28 -20.14 30.96
C GLY A 791 -8.70 -20.62 30.67
N TYR A 792 -8.95 -21.19 29.53
CA TYR A 792 -10.23 -21.76 29.13
C TYR A 792 -10.70 -22.85 30.14
N GLU A 793 -11.99 -22.81 30.54
CA GLU A 793 -12.63 -23.73 31.49
C GLU A 793 -11.91 -23.86 32.86
N GLY A 794 -11.20 -22.82 33.29
CA GLY A 794 -10.50 -22.79 34.59
C GLY A 794 -9.10 -23.40 34.58
N ALA A 795 -8.57 -23.73 33.40
CA ALA A 795 -7.15 -24.04 33.22
C ALA A 795 -6.27 -22.81 33.57
N PRO A 796 -5.05 -22.97 34.08
CA PRO A 796 -4.17 -21.86 34.35
C PRO A 796 -3.74 -21.21 33.04
N GLU A 797 -3.65 -19.86 33.03
CA GLU A 797 -3.07 -19.10 31.93
C GLU A 797 -1.61 -19.47 31.70
N VAL A 798 -1.21 -19.58 30.45
CA VAL A 798 0.20 -19.83 30.09
C VAL A 798 0.96 -18.52 29.88
N ARG A 799 2.29 -18.57 29.75
CA ARG A 799 3.17 -17.39 29.57
C ARG A 799 3.12 -16.89 28.12
N THR A 800 2.02 -16.26 27.75
CA THR A 800 1.85 -15.67 26.41
C THR A 800 2.83 -14.53 26.14
N ASP A 801 3.27 -13.80 27.18
CA ASP A 801 4.30 -12.77 27.10
C ASP A 801 5.65 -13.31 26.57
N LEU A 802 6.05 -14.51 27.00
CA LEU A 802 7.25 -15.17 26.50
C LEU A 802 7.06 -15.76 25.09
N LEU A 803 5.86 -16.14 24.75
CA LEU A 803 5.52 -16.57 23.38
C LEU A 803 5.55 -15.39 22.41
N GLU A 804 5.06 -14.23 22.82
CA GLU A 804 5.14 -12.97 22.07
C GLU A 804 6.60 -12.54 21.86
N ASP A 805 7.46 -12.62 22.87
CA ASP A 805 8.91 -12.36 22.75
C ASP A 805 9.58 -13.33 21.75
N LEU A 806 9.20 -14.63 21.80
CA LEU A 806 9.69 -15.61 20.82
C LEU A 806 9.30 -15.23 19.38
N LEU A 807 8.04 -14.84 19.15
CA LEU A 807 7.55 -14.42 17.84
C LEU A 807 8.31 -13.18 17.32
N LEU A 808 8.59 -12.20 18.19
CA LEU A 808 9.38 -11.01 17.85
C LEU A 808 10.83 -11.36 17.50
N ARG A 809 11.47 -12.30 18.21
CA ARG A 809 12.83 -12.78 17.90
C ARG A 809 12.89 -13.56 16.61
N VAL A 810 11.89 -14.40 16.33
CA VAL A 810 11.75 -15.11 15.04
C VAL A 810 11.54 -14.11 13.89
N ALA A 811 10.75 -13.08 14.11
CA ALA A 811 10.54 -12.01 13.14
C ALA A 811 11.84 -11.26 12.83
N ALA A 812 12.60 -10.88 13.86
CA ALA A 812 13.90 -10.23 13.71
C ALA A 812 14.92 -11.10 12.96
N LEU A 813 14.96 -12.40 13.27
CA LEU A 813 15.81 -13.37 12.55
C LEU A 813 15.48 -13.43 11.07
N ALA A 814 14.19 -13.49 10.73
CA ALA A 814 13.75 -13.57 9.34
C ALA A 814 13.99 -12.26 8.55
N GLU A 815 13.97 -11.12 9.23
CA GLU A 815 14.27 -9.81 8.63
C GLU A 815 15.76 -9.60 8.43
N ASP A 816 16.59 -9.94 9.43
CA ASP A 816 18.04 -9.77 9.40
C ASP A 816 18.73 -10.76 8.45
N LEU A 817 18.13 -11.94 8.21
CA LEU A 817 18.71 -13.06 7.44
C LEU A 817 17.80 -13.50 6.28
N PRO A 818 17.72 -12.76 5.17
CA PRO A 818 16.87 -13.11 4.01
C PRO A 818 17.21 -14.48 3.39
N ALA A 819 18.42 -15.02 3.64
CA ALA A 819 18.82 -16.35 3.20
C ALA A 819 18.09 -17.49 3.94
N VAL A 820 17.45 -17.22 5.08
CA VAL A 820 16.56 -18.19 5.77
C VAL A 820 15.30 -18.35 4.95
N ALA A 821 15.22 -19.47 4.25
CA ALA A 821 14.09 -19.76 3.35
C ALA A 821 12.89 -20.31 4.10
N GLU A 822 13.13 -21.05 5.17
CA GLU A 822 12.11 -21.62 6.05
C GLU A 822 12.66 -21.78 7.46
N LEU A 823 11.80 -21.62 8.44
CA LEU A 823 12.08 -21.88 9.84
C LEU A 823 10.83 -22.52 10.42
N ASP A 824 10.98 -23.65 11.11
CA ASP A 824 9.90 -24.35 11.78
C ASP A 824 10.34 -24.73 13.20
N LEU A 825 9.67 -24.15 14.19
CA LEU A 825 9.77 -24.47 15.60
C LEU A 825 8.53 -25.29 15.96
N ASN A 826 8.64 -26.60 16.02
CA ASN A 826 7.51 -27.48 16.17
C ASN A 826 7.91 -28.79 16.92
N PRO A 827 7.40 -29.02 18.15
CA PRO A 827 6.52 -28.14 18.88
C PRO A 827 7.25 -27.09 19.71
N VAL A 828 6.57 -25.98 19.93
CA VAL A 828 6.89 -24.99 20.97
C VAL A 828 5.92 -25.19 22.12
N ARG A 829 6.41 -25.64 23.27
CA ARG A 829 5.63 -25.91 24.46
C ARG A 829 5.49 -24.68 25.33
N VAL A 830 4.26 -24.25 25.54
CA VAL A 830 3.92 -23.08 26.35
C VAL A 830 3.20 -23.54 27.61
N SER A 831 3.68 -23.11 28.79
CA SER A 831 3.13 -23.45 30.08
C SER A 831 3.12 -22.25 31.02
N PRO A 832 2.49 -22.32 32.21
CA PRO A 832 2.63 -21.27 33.22
C PRO A 832 4.07 -21.05 33.71
N ALA A 833 4.96 -22.04 33.52
CA ALA A 833 6.37 -21.97 33.92
C ALA A 833 7.27 -21.31 32.86
N GLY A 834 6.83 -21.26 31.60
CA GLY A 834 7.61 -20.67 30.52
C GLY A 834 7.31 -21.25 29.13
N VAL A 835 8.17 -20.87 28.18
CA VAL A 835 8.13 -21.30 26.77
C VAL A 835 9.41 -22.06 26.44
N VAL A 836 9.28 -23.23 25.79
CA VAL A 836 10.40 -24.11 25.42
C VAL A 836 10.19 -24.64 24.00
N THR A 837 11.18 -24.44 23.15
CA THR A 837 11.22 -25.04 21.81
C THR A 837 11.80 -26.45 21.91
N LEU A 838 11.03 -27.47 21.56
CA LEU A 838 11.40 -28.88 21.66
C LEU A 838 12.08 -29.40 20.38
N ALA A 839 11.69 -28.87 19.21
CA ALA A 839 12.33 -29.20 17.96
C ALA A 839 12.38 -27.96 17.04
N ALA A 840 13.41 -27.87 16.21
CA ALA A 840 13.62 -26.78 15.30
C ALA A 840 14.29 -27.26 14.00
N THR A 841 13.81 -26.77 12.86
CA THR A 841 14.44 -26.95 11.57
C THR A 841 14.59 -25.60 10.86
N ILE A 842 15.75 -25.36 10.24
CA ILE A 842 16.00 -24.14 9.48
C ILE A 842 16.58 -24.51 8.12
N GLY A 843 15.92 -24.08 7.06
CA GLY A 843 16.38 -24.17 5.70
C GLY A 843 16.98 -22.83 5.21
N VAL A 844 18.16 -22.87 4.63
CA VAL A 844 18.81 -21.68 4.05
C VAL A 844 19.00 -21.86 2.55
N ARG A 845 18.90 -20.76 1.82
CA ARG A 845 19.03 -20.69 0.37
C ARG A 845 19.80 -19.44 -0.04
N ARG A 846 20.63 -19.54 -1.08
CA ARG A 846 21.18 -18.33 -1.67
C ARG A 846 20.07 -17.48 -2.22
N VAL A 847 19.95 -16.28 -1.72
CA VAL A 847 19.04 -15.26 -2.26
C VAL A 847 19.92 -14.31 -3.06
N ALA A 848 19.53 -14.06 -4.32
CA ALA A 848 20.14 -12.95 -5.04
C ALA A 848 19.99 -11.70 -4.17
N PRO A 849 21.05 -10.88 -3.98
CA PRO A 849 20.95 -9.67 -3.19
C PRO A 849 19.80 -8.83 -3.76
N GLY A 850 18.65 -8.83 -3.05
CA GLY A 850 17.52 -7.99 -3.40
C GLY A 850 17.90 -6.52 -3.31
N ARG A 851 17.14 -5.65 -3.93
CA ARG A 851 17.28 -4.20 -3.75
C ARG A 851 17.20 -3.91 -2.25
N PRO A 852 18.09 -3.07 -1.72
CA PRO A 852 18.02 -2.66 -0.32
C PRO A 852 16.65 -2.01 -0.05
N THR A 853 16.03 -2.38 1.05
CA THR A 853 14.66 -1.93 1.42
C THR A 853 14.53 -0.42 1.58
N LEU A 854 15.63 0.29 1.74
CA LEU A 854 15.68 1.73 1.99
C LEU A 854 15.99 2.57 0.75
N ILE A 855 16.28 1.95 -0.38
CA ILE A 855 16.42 2.66 -1.66
C ILE A 855 15.02 2.92 -2.21
N ARG A 856 14.69 4.20 -2.44
CA ARG A 856 13.47 4.55 -3.15
C ARG A 856 13.47 3.92 -4.53
N SER A 857 12.34 3.40 -4.92
CA SER A 857 12.15 2.73 -6.20
C SER A 857 10.72 2.87 -6.70
N LEU A 858 10.57 3.06 -8.00
CA LEU A 858 9.33 2.91 -8.74
C LEU A 858 9.16 1.43 -9.10
N ASP A 859 8.64 0.62 -8.18
CA ASP A 859 8.34 -0.80 -8.43
C ASP A 859 6.86 -1.07 -8.38
#